data_acf6b88397870cb0254fd8286944c55b
#
_entry.id   acf6b88397870cb0254fd8286944c55b
#
_cell.length_a   1.000
_cell.length_b   1.000
_cell.length_c   1.000
_cell.angle_alpha   90.00
_cell.angle_beta   90.00
_cell.angle_gamma   90.00
#
_symmetry.space_group_name_H-M   'P 1'
#
loop_
_entity.id
_entity.type
_entity.pdbx_description
1 polymer ?
#
loop_
_entity_poly.entity_id
_entity_poly.type
_entity_poly.pdbx_seq_one_letter_code
_entity_poly.pdbx_strand_id
1 'polypeptide(L)'
;MKRRVQGRLRTAVVAGLCGLGAALCGIALWTGGPAHADVNGRTGEVLTYASPVEVLFSPDGTRLYVLCQGSAEVRVLDAASYAAIKNIAVGRVPRGFSLSADGKRLFVANSWDDTVSVIDTGTLEVAATWPVGAEPSSVVEDREGKQLFVANRISNDVAVLNAQTGAEEKRLAAGRGASYITPSPDGSRLYVTHVYPNFKPRRTGMENRTPPEAEITVIDTARAVVAERIPLHNIAHGFHVAFSTDGRLGVAAQLHPKNLVPLAHLEHSGAFADTLTLFGADVGKPVEIPLDELERYAVRPFGVAITADKSRIYVSCEGSEIVTVIDVERLLRFIHTHQGPYAQDLSASANYVVARIAVGHDPRGMVLSRDGKLLVANRLEDTLSVIDTRSNVLSKTVPLAGPKQLSVLRHGEQTFYTARYSFQGQIGCANCHIDSTFDGLTWDLEPDGFGRDIVDNRLLEDIKGTEPYKWNGGNPNLPTECGPRTEKYFWRAENYDDLTLTDLVVYVRSIPRRPNRWKLPGYELTPAQERGKALFMRTADKFGNPIPEGNRCSYCHSGSKGTSQKSFDVGTKKATDNTGLLDTPQLINVALTAPYLHDGSAATLEEIWTVFNPEDKHGRTNDLTKDELNDLIEYLRSR
;
A
#
# COMPACT_ATOMS: atom_id res chain seq x y z
N MET A 1 55.12 28.06 13.48
CA MET A 1 55.23 29.45 12.97
C MET A 1 53.79 29.93 12.65
N LYS A 2 53.38 30.96 13.37
CA LYS A 2 52.02 31.57 13.34
C LYS A 2 51.77 32.31 12.04
N ARG A 3 50.49 32.31 11.57
CA ARG A 3 49.81 33.57 11.18
C ARG A 3 48.29 33.34 11.12
N ARG A 4 47.61 34.06 12.00
CA ARG A 4 46.17 34.39 11.98
C ARG A 4 45.91 35.45 10.91
N VAL A 5 44.72 35.40 10.27
CA VAL A 5 44.05 36.61 9.77
C VAL A 5 42.56 36.54 10.14
N GLN A 6 42.13 37.55 10.91
CA GLN A 6 40.74 37.89 11.23
C GLN A 6 40.18 38.77 10.10
N GLY A 7 38.90 38.62 9.78
CA GLY A 7 38.16 39.54 8.92
C GLY A 7 36.71 39.68 9.41
N ARG A 8 36.31 40.90 9.70
CA ARG A 8 35.18 41.39 10.48
C ARG A 8 33.82 41.28 9.76
N LEU A 9 32.77 41.07 10.59
CA LEU A 9 31.37 41.33 10.30
C LEU A 9 31.10 42.77 9.81
N ARG A 10 30.11 42.91 8.89
CA ARG A 10 29.29 44.14 8.81
C ARG A 10 27.83 43.76 8.67
N THR A 11 27.09 44.14 9.70
CA THR A 11 25.63 44.17 9.80
C THR A 11 25.10 45.35 9.00
N ALA A 12 24.05 45.14 8.21
CA ALA A 12 23.19 46.23 7.72
C ALA A 12 21.73 45.90 8.02
N VAL A 13 21.14 46.74 8.85
CA VAL A 13 19.70 46.81 9.15
C VAL A 13 19.05 47.74 8.14
N VAL A 14 17.93 47.32 7.52
CA VAL A 14 16.98 48.27 6.93
C VAL A 14 15.57 47.85 7.35
N ALA A 15 14.91 48.82 7.99
CA ALA A 15 13.54 48.74 8.49
C ALA A 15 12.57 49.48 7.55
N GLY A 16 11.32 49.03 7.56
CA GLY A 16 10.12 49.86 7.30
C GLY A 16 9.48 49.70 5.92
N LEU A 17 8.23 49.38 5.78
CA LEU A 17 7.02 50.16 6.04
C LEU A 17 5.76 49.37 5.64
N CYS A 18 4.69 49.61 6.42
CA CYS A 18 3.35 49.06 6.30
C CYS A 18 2.59 49.47 5.02
N GLY A 19 1.65 48.64 4.59
CA GLY A 19 0.59 49.00 3.65
C GLY A 19 -0.57 48.01 3.68
N LEU A 20 -1.72 48.41 4.18
CA LEU A 20 -3.01 47.72 4.23
C LEU A 20 -3.62 47.58 2.79
N GLY A 21 -4.34 46.49 2.55
CA GLY A 21 -5.31 46.45 1.44
C GLY A 21 -5.89 45.08 1.11
N ALA A 22 -7.15 44.89 1.49
CA ALA A 22 -8.23 44.15 0.81
C ALA A 22 -8.18 42.60 0.70
N ALA A 23 -9.18 41.99 1.36
CA ALA A 23 -9.60 40.62 1.21
C ALA A 23 -10.16 40.32 -0.19
N LEU A 24 -9.67 39.25 -0.80
CA LEU A 24 -10.35 38.51 -1.85
C LEU A 24 -10.27 37.01 -1.55
N CYS A 25 -11.44 36.39 -1.41
CA CYS A 25 -11.61 34.93 -1.38
C CYS A 25 -11.01 34.32 -2.65
N GLY A 26 -9.85 33.68 -2.53
CA GLY A 26 -9.24 32.89 -3.58
C GLY A 26 -9.20 31.43 -3.12
N ILE A 27 -9.83 30.59 -3.90
CA ILE A 27 -9.69 29.13 -3.84
C ILE A 27 -8.19 28.82 -3.84
N ALA A 28 -7.67 28.36 -2.71
CA ALA A 28 -6.28 27.96 -2.60
C ALA A 28 -6.09 26.63 -3.35
N LEU A 29 -5.64 26.72 -4.58
CA LEU A 29 -4.92 25.65 -5.24
C LEU A 29 -3.71 25.33 -4.36
N TRP A 30 -3.64 24.10 -3.86
CA TRP A 30 -2.51 23.61 -3.07
C TRP A 30 -1.29 23.50 -3.99
N THR A 31 -0.50 24.55 -4.03
CA THR A 31 0.81 24.56 -4.70
C THR A 31 1.89 24.34 -3.66
N GLY A 32 2.55 23.19 -3.73
CA GLY A 32 3.88 22.92 -3.22
C GLY A 32 4.18 23.26 -1.76
N GLY A 33 4.44 22.25 -0.93
CA GLY A 33 5.15 22.40 0.34
C GLY A 33 6.53 23.06 0.13
N PRO A 34 7.17 23.57 1.20
CA PRO A 34 8.41 24.33 1.09
C PRO A 34 9.53 23.49 0.46
N ALA A 35 10.17 24.06 -0.56
CA ALA A 35 11.35 23.52 -1.18
C ALA A 35 12.44 23.33 -0.12
N HIS A 36 12.87 22.08 0.10
CA HIS A 36 14.04 21.79 0.91
C HIS A 36 15.28 21.93 0.01
N ALA A 37 16.18 22.85 0.36
CA ALA A 37 17.48 22.95 -0.28
C ALA A 37 18.28 21.68 0.00
N ASP A 38 18.73 21.03 -1.05
CA ASP A 38 19.60 19.86 -1.01
C ASP A 38 21.01 20.25 -0.57
N VAL A 39 21.66 19.36 0.16
CA VAL A 39 23.06 19.52 0.67
C VAL A 39 24.07 19.61 -0.48
N ASN A 40 23.68 19.25 -1.72
CA ASN A 40 24.52 19.18 -2.92
C ASN A 40 24.06 20.06 -4.10
N GLY A 41 23.21 21.06 -3.85
CA GLY A 41 22.79 22.02 -4.89
C GLY A 41 21.79 21.47 -5.92
N ARG A 42 21.20 20.29 -5.69
CA ARG A 42 20.07 19.82 -6.47
C ARG A 42 18.81 20.57 -5.98
N THR A 43 18.15 21.25 -6.87
CA THR A 43 16.92 21.98 -6.56
C THR A 43 15.83 20.99 -6.11
N GLY A 44 15.32 21.18 -4.90
CA GLY A 44 14.17 20.44 -4.36
C GLY A 44 12.85 20.87 -5.01
N GLU A 45 12.83 20.99 -6.34
CA GLU A 45 11.63 21.29 -7.11
C GLU A 45 10.71 20.07 -7.02
N VAL A 46 9.48 20.28 -6.58
CA VAL A 46 8.45 19.24 -6.56
C VAL A 46 8.01 19.01 -8.01
N LEU A 47 8.68 18.07 -8.67
CA LEU A 47 8.35 17.66 -10.02
C LEU A 47 7.13 16.73 -10.00
N THR A 48 6.16 16.98 -10.88
CA THR A 48 5.01 16.08 -11.03
C THR A 48 5.33 14.99 -12.03
N TYR A 49 5.39 13.76 -11.53
CA TYR A 49 5.57 12.55 -12.33
C TYR A 49 4.22 11.94 -12.70
N ALA A 50 4.14 11.28 -13.86
CA ALA A 50 2.92 10.59 -14.28
C ALA A 50 2.56 9.43 -13.34
N SER A 51 3.53 8.61 -12.99
CA SER A 51 3.38 7.40 -12.17
C SER A 51 2.24 6.50 -12.69
N PRO A 52 2.36 5.91 -13.90
CA PRO A 52 1.32 5.07 -14.47
C PRO A 52 1.12 3.80 -13.64
N VAL A 53 -0.12 3.47 -13.32
CA VAL A 53 -0.47 2.29 -12.48
C VAL A 53 -1.29 1.25 -13.22
N GLU A 54 -2.10 1.67 -14.21
CA GLU A 54 -2.97 0.77 -14.98
C GLU A 54 -3.02 1.20 -16.44
N VAL A 55 -3.33 0.25 -17.33
CA VAL A 55 -3.41 0.46 -18.77
C VAL A 55 -4.52 -0.38 -19.39
N LEU A 56 -5.35 0.22 -20.28
CA LEU A 56 -6.46 -0.46 -20.97
C LEU A 56 -6.52 -0.02 -22.45
N PHE A 57 -6.91 -0.93 -23.33
CA PHE A 57 -7.30 -0.58 -24.69
C PHE A 57 -8.78 -0.20 -24.76
N SER A 58 -9.12 0.70 -25.69
CA SER A 58 -10.51 0.89 -26.12
C SER A 58 -11.04 -0.42 -26.78
N PRO A 59 -12.38 -0.65 -26.78
CA PRO A 59 -12.94 -1.89 -27.36
C PRO A 59 -12.59 -2.11 -28.83
N ASP A 60 -12.42 -1.04 -29.61
CA ASP A 60 -11.99 -1.08 -31.00
C ASP A 60 -10.47 -1.23 -31.18
N GLY A 61 -9.71 -1.14 -30.09
CA GLY A 61 -8.24 -1.24 -30.08
C GLY A 61 -7.52 -0.01 -30.65
N THR A 62 -8.19 1.10 -30.91
CA THR A 62 -7.59 2.30 -31.52
C THR A 62 -6.96 3.24 -30.51
N ARG A 63 -7.44 3.23 -29.26
CA ARG A 63 -6.95 4.06 -28.16
C ARG A 63 -6.39 3.24 -27.03
N LEU A 64 -5.43 3.81 -26.35
CA LEU A 64 -4.84 3.28 -25.13
C LEU A 64 -5.11 4.30 -24.00
N TYR A 65 -5.72 3.83 -22.92
CA TYR A 65 -5.93 4.61 -21.70
C TYR A 65 -4.87 4.22 -20.68
N VAL A 66 -4.20 5.21 -20.10
CA VAL A 66 -3.16 5.00 -19.08
C VAL A 66 -3.56 5.79 -17.83
N LEU A 67 -3.78 5.09 -16.72
CA LEU A 67 -4.09 5.71 -15.44
C LEU A 67 -2.81 6.17 -14.76
N CYS A 68 -2.66 7.48 -14.59
CA CYS A 68 -1.48 8.14 -14.02
C CYS A 68 -1.78 8.61 -12.60
N GLN A 69 -1.29 7.87 -11.60
CA GLN A 69 -1.55 8.14 -10.18
C GLN A 69 -0.89 9.43 -9.69
N GLY A 70 0.35 9.68 -10.12
CA GLY A 70 1.14 10.83 -9.63
C GLY A 70 0.65 12.17 -10.18
N SER A 71 0.19 12.21 -11.43
CA SER A 71 -0.37 13.42 -12.06
C SER A 71 -1.89 13.52 -11.92
N ALA A 72 -2.57 12.55 -11.29
CA ALA A 72 -4.02 12.48 -11.10
C ALA A 72 -4.79 12.67 -12.43
N GLU A 73 -4.45 11.89 -13.44
CA GLU A 73 -5.04 11.98 -14.77
C GLU A 73 -5.15 10.61 -15.47
N VAL A 74 -6.03 10.55 -16.47
CA VAL A 74 -6.02 9.50 -17.48
C VAL A 74 -5.40 10.08 -18.75
N ARG A 75 -4.31 9.46 -19.22
CA ARG A 75 -3.71 9.78 -20.53
C ARG A 75 -4.31 8.91 -21.59
N VAL A 76 -4.77 9.54 -22.66
CA VAL A 76 -5.31 8.87 -23.83
C VAL A 76 -4.26 8.94 -24.94
N LEU A 77 -3.84 7.78 -25.42
CA LEU A 77 -2.84 7.65 -26.48
C LEU A 77 -3.46 6.96 -27.69
N ASP A 78 -2.95 7.25 -28.87
CA ASP A 78 -3.17 6.43 -30.07
C ASP A 78 -2.48 5.07 -29.89
N ALA A 79 -3.20 3.98 -30.06
CA ALA A 79 -2.70 2.64 -29.75
C ALA A 79 -1.62 2.13 -30.71
N ALA A 80 -1.55 2.66 -31.93
CA ALA A 80 -0.58 2.23 -32.94
C ALA A 80 0.74 3.00 -32.83
N SER A 81 0.67 4.33 -32.67
CA SER A 81 1.83 5.22 -32.61
C SER A 81 2.31 5.53 -31.20
N TYR A 82 1.44 5.33 -30.19
CA TYR A 82 1.58 5.78 -28.80
C TYR A 82 1.66 7.31 -28.65
N ALA A 83 1.21 8.07 -29.65
CA ALA A 83 1.13 9.52 -29.58
C ALA A 83 0.03 9.95 -28.62
N ALA A 84 0.30 11.02 -27.83
CA ALA A 84 -0.68 11.57 -26.92
C ALA A 84 -1.85 12.19 -27.68
N ILE A 85 -3.08 11.84 -27.28
CA ILE A 85 -4.33 12.42 -27.81
C ILE A 85 -4.86 13.45 -26.80
N LYS A 86 -5.02 13.07 -25.52
CA LYS A 86 -5.57 13.95 -24.48
C LYS A 86 -5.15 13.46 -23.08
N ASN A 87 -4.99 14.42 -22.16
CA ASN A 87 -4.88 14.16 -20.74
C ASN A 87 -6.19 14.61 -20.07
N ILE A 88 -6.79 13.74 -19.25
CA ILE A 88 -8.08 13.97 -18.59
C ILE A 88 -7.81 14.01 -17.09
N ALA A 89 -7.93 15.16 -16.46
CA ALA A 89 -7.77 15.30 -15.01
C ALA A 89 -8.89 14.54 -14.28
N VAL A 90 -8.52 13.83 -13.21
CA VAL A 90 -9.43 13.08 -12.33
C VAL A 90 -9.16 13.42 -10.86
N GLY A 91 -9.74 12.70 -9.91
CA GLY A 91 -9.46 12.93 -8.50
C GLY A 91 -8.08 12.42 -8.07
N ARG A 92 -7.72 12.73 -6.80
CA ARG A 92 -6.38 12.47 -6.25
C ARG A 92 -6.11 10.98 -6.04
N VAL A 93 -4.87 10.59 -6.32
CA VAL A 93 -4.34 9.23 -6.13
C VAL A 93 -5.27 8.18 -6.75
N PRO A 94 -5.58 8.27 -8.07
CA PRO A 94 -6.39 7.26 -8.73
C PRO A 94 -5.65 5.91 -8.74
N ARG A 95 -6.37 4.80 -8.47
CA ARG A 95 -5.76 3.47 -8.32
C ARG A 95 -6.22 2.44 -9.34
N GLY A 96 -7.46 2.50 -9.76
CA GLY A 96 -8.02 1.55 -10.70
C GLY A 96 -9.06 2.21 -11.60
N PHE A 97 -9.25 1.65 -12.77
CA PHE A 97 -10.23 2.12 -13.73
C PHE A 97 -10.77 0.96 -14.59
N SER A 98 -11.94 1.15 -15.17
CA SER A 98 -12.52 0.19 -16.09
C SER A 98 -13.42 0.86 -17.11
N LEU A 99 -13.57 0.23 -18.26
CA LEU A 99 -14.54 0.64 -19.27
C LEU A 99 -15.92 0.06 -18.95
N SER A 100 -16.97 0.82 -19.32
CA SER A 100 -18.34 0.30 -19.37
C SER A 100 -18.45 -0.84 -20.41
N ALA A 101 -19.47 -1.67 -20.24
CA ALA A 101 -19.72 -2.81 -21.14
C ALA A 101 -19.86 -2.39 -22.63
N ASP A 102 -20.42 -1.21 -22.89
CA ASP A 102 -20.55 -0.63 -24.23
C ASP A 102 -19.33 0.21 -24.69
N GLY A 103 -18.34 0.37 -23.81
CA GLY A 103 -17.10 1.13 -24.08
C GLY A 103 -17.27 2.65 -24.15
N LYS A 104 -18.45 3.19 -23.84
CA LYS A 104 -18.71 4.64 -23.95
C LYS A 104 -18.34 5.42 -22.70
N ARG A 105 -18.14 4.76 -21.58
CA ARG A 105 -17.73 5.37 -20.32
C ARG A 105 -16.47 4.71 -19.80
N LEU A 106 -15.63 5.50 -19.16
CA LEU A 106 -14.48 5.04 -18.39
C LEU A 106 -14.67 5.48 -16.94
N PHE A 107 -14.66 4.55 -16.01
CA PHE A 107 -14.81 4.80 -14.58
C PHE A 107 -13.44 4.79 -13.92
N VAL A 108 -13.17 5.77 -13.05
CA VAL A 108 -11.87 5.93 -12.35
C VAL A 108 -12.10 6.05 -10.84
N ALA A 109 -11.50 5.15 -10.07
CA ALA A 109 -11.54 5.18 -8.61
C ALA A 109 -10.48 6.15 -8.04
N ASN A 110 -10.93 7.26 -7.45
CA ASN A 110 -10.10 8.32 -6.88
C ASN A 110 -9.94 8.09 -5.38
N SER A 111 -8.86 7.41 -4.99
CA SER A 111 -8.70 6.88 -3.63
C SER A 111 -8.66 7.94 -2.53
N TRP A 112 -8.07 9.11 -2.78
CA TRP A 112 -7.96 10.14 -1.74
C TRP A 112 -9.14 11.12 -1.71
N ASP A 113 -10.04 11.03 -2.66
CA ASP A 113 -11.23 11.88 -2.73
C ASP A 113 -12.53 11.11 -2.43
N ASP A 114 -12.43 9.78 -2.23
CA ASP A 114 -13.57 8.90 -1.95
C ASP A 114 -14.67 9.02 -3.03
N THR A 115 -14.23 9.09 -4.30
CA THR A 115 -15.11 9.28 -5.45
C THR A 115 -14.75 8.36 -6.63
N VAL A 116 -15.70 8.20 -7.55
CA VAL A 116 -15.49 7.65 -8.88
C VAL A 116 -15.73 8.75 -9.92
N SER A 117 -14.73 9.03 -10.77
CA SER A 117 -14.92 9.88 -11.96
C SER A 117 -15.49 9.05 -13.11
N VAL A 118 -16.48 9.58 -13.80
CA VAL A 118 -17.10 9.00 -15.00
C VAL A 118 -16.68 9.84 -16.20
N ILE A 119 -15.90 9.25 -17.09
CA ILE A 119 -15.39 9.91 -18.30
C ILE A 119 -16.18 9.40 -19.49
N ASP A 120 -16.70 10.31 -20.32
CA ASP A 120 -17.25 9.98 -21.64
C ASP A 120 -16.10 9.73 -22.63
N THR A 121 -16.05 8.53 -23.22
CA THR A 121 -14.95 8.12 -24.10
C THR A 121 -15.04 8.75 -25.50
N GLY A 122 -16.19 9.31 -25.88
CA GLY A 122 -16.38 10.01 -27.13
C GLY A 122 -15.83 11.43 -27.07
N THR A 123 -16.20 12.18 -26.02
CA THR A 123 -15.75 13.57 -25.81
C THR A 123 -14.40 13.64 -25.09
N LEU A 124 -14.00 12.60 -24.40
CA LEU A 124 -12.82 12.53 -23.52
C LEU A 124 -12.87 13.59 -22.41
N GLU A 125 -14.02 13.69 -21.73
CA GLU A 125 -14.25 14.64 -20.64
C GLU A 125 -14.93 13.93 -19.47
N VAL A 126 -14.69 14.44 -18.24
CA VAL A 126 -15.39 13.96 -17.04
C VAL A 126 -16.85 14.42 -17.11
N ALA A 127 -17.76 13.48 -17.26
CA ALA A 127 -19.20 13.72 -17.32
C ALA A 127 -19.84 13.80 -15.93
N ALA A 128 -19.30 13.07 -14.95
CA ALA A 128 -19.79 13.05 -13.57
C ALA A 128 -18.70 12.62 -12.58
N THR A 129 -18.90 12.94 -11.29
CA THR A 129 -18.09 12.43 -10.18
C THR A 129 -19.05 11.97 -9.08
N TRP A 130 -18.96 10.69 -8.68
CA TRP A 130 -19.86 10.08 -7.73
C TRP A 130 -19.16 9.77 -6.41
N PRO A 131 -19.76 10.13 -5.25
CA PRO A 131 -19.22 9.75 -3.95
C PRO A 131 -19.38 8.23 -3.71
N VAL A 132 -18.38 7.63 -3.05
CA VAL A 132 -18.35 6.19 -2.73
C VAL A 132 -17.81 5.95 -1.32
N GLY A 133 -17.43 4.72 -0.98
CA GLY A 133 -16.79 4.40 0.29
C GLY A 133 -15.36 4.94 0.40
N ALA A 134 -14.74 4.70 1.56
CA ALA A 134 -13.42 5.25 1.87
C ALA A 134 -12.29 4.50 1.14
N GLU A 135 -11.47 5.26 0.43
CA GLU A 135 -10.32 4.83 -0.37
C GLU A 135 -10.71 3.81 -1.46
N PRO A 136 -11.56 4.21 -2.45
CA PRO A 136 -11.87 3.36 -3.58
C PRO A 136 -10.59 3.04 -4.37
N SER A 137 -10.43 1.78 -4.74
CA SER A 137 -9.20 1.29 -5.37
C SER A 137 -9.43 0.55 -6.69
N SER A 138 -10.63 0.05 -6.90
CA SER A 138 -11.01 -0.63 -8.14
C SER A 138 -12.50 -0.43 -8.41
N VAL A 139 -12.87 -0.41 -9.68
CA VAL A 139 -14.25 -0.19 -10.12
C VAL A 139 -14.54 -1.05 -11.33
N VAL A 140 -15.71 -1.70 -11.37
CA VAL A 140 -16.14 -2.57 -12.48
C VAL A 140 -17.65 -2.44 -12.67
N GLU A 141 -18.09 -2.23 -13.90
CA GLU A 141 -19.50 -2.29 -14.28
C GLU A 141 -19.93 -3.74 -14.57
N ASP A 142 -21.15 -4.11 -14.22
CA ASP A 142 -21.70 -5.39 -14.64
C ASP A 142 -21.90 -5.45 -16.16
N ARG A 143 -22.10 -6.67 -16.70
CA ARG A 143 -22.25 -6.89 -18.15
C ARG A 143 -23.47 -6.23 -18.75
N GLU A 144 -24.48 -5.98 -17.92
CA GLU A 144 -25.76 -5.40 -18.33
C GLU A 144 -25.74 -3.86 -18.30
N GLY A 145 -24.67 -3.25 -17.78
CA GLY A 145 -24.52 -1.80 -17.62
C GLY A 145 -25.48 -1.20 -16.59
N LYS A 146 -25.96 -2.02 -15.63
CA LYS A 146 -26.91 -1.61 -14.61
C LYS A 146 -26.27 -1.23 -13.29
N GLN A 147 -25.27 -1.99 -12.85
CA GLN A 147 -24.63 -1.85 -11.56
C GLN A 147 -23.13 -1.60 -11.72
N LEU A 148 -22.62 -0.73 -10.85
CA LEU A 148 -21.19 -0.44 -10.73
C LEU A 148 -20.69 -0.90 -9.37
N PHE A 149 -19.70 -1.76 -9.34
CA PHE A 149 -19.09 -2.31 -8.15
C PHE A 149 -17.78 -1.58 -7.86
N VAL A 150 -17.62 -1.05 -6.64
CA VAL A 150 -16.45 -0.27 -6.24
C VAL A 150 -15.84 -0.87 -4.97
N ALA A 151 -14.60 -1.37 -5.05
CA ALA A 151 -13.87 -1.84 -3.89
C ALA A 151 -13.33 -0.66 -3.08
N ASN A 152 -13.67 -0.59 -1.80
CA ASN A 152 -13.28 0.46 -0.89
C ASN A 152 -12.32 -0.09 0.17
N ARG A 153 -11.07 0.31 0.09
CA ARG A 153 -9.96 -0.28 0.82
C ARG A 153 -10.01 -0.05 2.34
N ILE A 154 -10.41 1.15 2.78
CA ILE A 154 -10.54 1.48 4.20
C ILE A 154 -11.90 1.05 4.76
N SER A 155 -12.97 1.19 3.98
CA SER A 155 -14.30 0.72 4.41
C SER A 155 -14.38 -0.81 4.50
N ASN A 156 -13.45 -1.55 3.88
CA ASN A 156 -13.45 -3.02 3.81
C ASN A 156 -14.76 -3.57 3.21
N ASP A 157 -15.26 -2.93 2.17
CA ASP A 157 -16.50 -3.27 1.49
C ASP A 157 -16.40 -3.11 -0.02
N VAL A 158 -17.42 -3.61 -0.71
CA VAL A 158 -17.69 -3.29 -2.11
C VAL A 158 -19.02 -2.54 -2.17
N ALA A 159 -18.98 -1.27 -2.55
CA ALA A 159 -20.17 -0.49 -2.82
C ALA A 159 -20.78 -0.91 -4.16
N VAL A 160 -22.08 -1.05 -4.20
CA VAL A 160 -22.88 -1.32 -5.41
C VAL A 160 -23.68 -0.07 -5.71
N LEU A 161 -23.40 0.53 -6.85
CA LEU A 161 -24.09 1.75 -7.29
C LEU A 161 -24.91 1.47 -8.54
N ASN A 162 -25.95 2.25 -8.74
CA ASN A 162 -26.63 2.34 -10.01
C ASN A 162 -25.67 2.93 -11.05
N ALA A 163 -25.36 2.21 -12.11
CA ALA A 163 -24.36 2.59 -13.09
C ALA A 163 -24.75 3.79 -13.96
N GLN A 164 -26.01 4.26 -13.92
CA GLN A 164 -26.47 5.43 -14.68
C GLN A 164 -26.50 6.70 -13.82
N THR A 165 -26.82 6.57 -12.54
CA THR A 165 -27.04 7.71 -11.65
C THR A 165 -25.95 7.92 -10.61
N GLY A 166 -25.13 6.88 -10.34
CA GLY A 166 -24.15 6.87 -9.26
C GLY A 166 -24.76 6.72 -7.86
N ALA A 167 -26.07 6.49 -7.75
CA ALA A 167 -26.73 6.29 -6.46
C ALA A 167 -26.29 4.96 -5.84
N GLU A 168 -25.85 4.99 -4.59
CA GLU A 168 -25.50 3.79 -3.85
C GLU A 168 -26.75 2.98 -3.53
N GLU A 169 -26.78 1.73 -3.94
CA GLU A 169 -27.89 0.80 -3.73
C GLU A 169 -27.61 -0.13 -2.54
N LYS A 170 -26.33 -0.52 -2.35
CA LYS A 170 -25.95 -1.54 -1.39
C LYS A 170 -24.47 -1.48 -1.06
N ARG A 171 -24.09 -2.03 0.10
CA ARG A 171 -22.69 -2.35 0.47
C ARG A 171 -22.55 -3.82 0.81
N LEU A 172 -21.51 -4.43 0.28
CA LEU A 172 -21.17 -5.84 0.50
C LEU A 172 -19.93 -5.91 1.36
N ALA A 173 -20.01 -6.57 2.52
CA ALA A 173 -18.85 -6.74 3.37
C ALA A 173 -17.80 -7.61 2.66
N ALA A 174 -16.59 -7.09 2.55
CA ALA A 174 -15.42 -7.77 1.99
C ALA A 174 -14.36 -8.03 3.06
N GLY A 175 -13.24 -8.64 2.70
CA GLY A 175 -12.08 -8.77 3.57
C GLY A 175 -11.36 -7.43 3.78
N ARG A 176 -10.34 -7.42 4.63
CA ARG A 176 -9.58 -6.20 4.96
C ARG A 176 -8.80 -5.67 3.76
N GLY A 177 -8.98 -4.39 3.49
CA GLY A 177 -8.28 -3.74 2.39
C GLY A 177 -8.75 -4.22 1.02
N ALA A 178 -10.07 -4.30 0.79
CA ALA A 178 -10.65 -4.64 -0.52
C ALA A 178 -10.04 -3.76 -1.63
N SER A 179 -9.30 -4.35 -2.58
CA SER A 179 -8.43 -3.59 -3.47
C SER A 179 -8.68 -3.78 -4.94
N TYR A 180 -8.73 -5.00 -5.45
CA TYR A 180 -8.86 -5.23 -6.89
C TYR A 180 -10.10 -6.08 -7.15
N ILE A 181 -10.89 -5.69 -8.16
CA ILE A 181 -12.06 -6.43 -8.62
C ILE A 181 -11.79 -6.91 -10.05
N THR A 182 -11.94 -8.21 -10.25
CA THR A 182 -11.82 -8.82 -11.59
C THR A 182 -13.09 -9.61 -11.89
N PRO A 183 -13.79 -9.33 -13.00
CA PRO A 183 -14.93 -10.12 -13.43
C PRO A 183 -14.51 -11.47 -13.98
N SER A 184 -15.33 -12.50 -13.74
CA SER A 184 -15.24 -13.76 -14.51
C SER A 184 -15.50 -13.50 -16.00
N PRO A 185 -14.96 -14.32 -16.93
CA PRO A 185 -15.16 -14.10 -18.35
C PRO A 185 -16.61 -14.09 -18.82
N ASP A 186 -17.50 -14.79 -18.10
CA ASP A 186 -18.93 -14.78 -18.35
C ASP A 186 -19.67 -13.61 -17.67
N GLY A 187 -18.99 -12.84 -16.82
CA GLY A 187 -19.52 -11.71 -16.07
C GLY A 187 -20.45 -12.07 -14.91
N SER A 188 -20.63 -13.38 -14.64
CA SER A 188 -21.55 -13.82 -13.57
C SER A 188 -21.01 -13.61 -12.16
N ARG A 189 -19.69 -13.46 -12.01
CA ARG A 189 -19.00 -13.31 -10.75
C ARG A 189 -17.93 -12.24 -10.80
N LEU A 190 -17.70 -11.59 -9.63
CA LEU A 190 -16.57 -10.69 -9.40
C LEU A 190 -15.69 -11.29 -8.31
N TYR A 191 -14.39 -11.23 -8.53
CA TYR A 191 -13.36 -11.70 -7.59
C TYR A 191 -12.65 -10.49 -7.01
N VAL A 192 -12.72 -10.35 -5.69
CA VAL A 192 -12.15 -9.21 -4.96
C VAL A 192 -10.99 -9.68 -4.12
N THR A 193 -9.80 -9.14 -4.35
CA THR A 193 -8.61 -9.40 -3.54
C THR A 193 -8.40 -8.32 -2.48
N HIS A 194 -7.59 -8.60 -1.50
CA HIS A 194 -7.40 -7.78 -0.30
C HIS A 194 -5.92 -7.57 0.00
N VAL A 195 -5.55 -6.34 0.34
CA VAL A 195 -4.15 -5.98 0.62
C VAL A 195 -3.76 -6.08 2.09
N TYR A 196 -4.66 -6.47 2.97
CA TYR A 196 -4.34 -6.73 4.38
C TYR A 196 -4.86 -8.10 4.80
N PRO A 197 -4.12 -8.82 5.67
CA PRO A 197 -4.57 -10.09 6.19
C PRO A 197 -5.79 -9.91 7.09
N ASN A 198 -6.63 -10.93 7.15
CA ASN A 198 -7.77 -10.96 8.06
C ASN A 198 -7.29 -11.08 9.52
N PHE A 199 -7.99 -10.42 10.43
CA PHE A 199 -7.75 -10.65 11.86
C PHE A 199 -8.19 -12.05 12.25
N LYS A 200 -7.31 -12.78 12.93
CA LYS A 200 -7.67 -14.07 13.52
C LYS A 200 -8.25 -13.85 14.91
N PRO A 201 -9.33 -14.57 15.28
CA PRO A 201 -9.80 -14.59 16.67
C PRO A 201 -8.69 -15.11 17.57
N ARG A 202 -8.44 -14.41 18.66
CA ARG A 202 -7.37 -14.76 19.60
C ARG A 202 -7.67 -16.02 20.38
N ARG A 203 -6.62 -16.80 20.56
CA ARG A 203 -6.53 -17.81 21.62
C ARG A 203 -5.32 -17.47 22.49
N THR A 204 -5.48 -17.51 23.79
CA THR A 204 -4.47 -17.11 24.79
C THR A 204 -3.11 -17.76 24.57
N GLY A 205 -2.06 -16.95 24.39
CA GLY A 205 -0.66 -17.32 24.55
C GLY A 205 0.14 -17.68 23.29
N MET A 206 -0.50 -17.81 22.10
CA MET A 206 0.23 -18.13 20.84
C MET A 206 -0.25 -17.33 19.62
N GLU A 207 -1.03 -16.33 19.84
CA GLU A 207 -1.81 -15.63 18.82
C GLU A 207 -0.97 -14.88 17.78
N ASN A 208 0.20 -14.40 18.20
CA ASN A 208 1.11 -13.67 17.32
C ASN A 208 1.99 -14.60 16.47
N ARG A 209 1.85 -15.90 16.63
CA ARG A 209 2.62 -16.93 15.90
C ARG A 209 1.80 -17.71 14.88
N THR A 210 0.59 -17.28 14.59
CA THR A 210 -0.20 -17.91 13.53
C THR A 210 0.11 -17.25 12.19
N PRO A 211 0.37 -18.04 11.14
CA PRO A 211 0.55 -17.51 9.80
C PRO A 211 -0.65 -16.64 9.37
N PRO A 212 -0.45 -15.59 8.57
CA PRO A 212 -1.53 -14.74 8.11
C PRO A 212 -2.52 -15.52 7.24
N GLU A 213 -3.73 -15.02 7.16
CA GLU A 213 -4.76 -15.52 6.25
C GLU A 213 -5.37 -14.34 5.50
N ALA A 214 -5.39 -14.46 4.18
CA ALA A 214 -6.16 -13.59 3.32
C ALA A 214 -7.33 -14.37 2.69
N GLU A 215 -8.09 -13.72 1.84
CA GLU A 215 -9.17 -14.36 1.09
C GLU A 215 -9.34 -13.70 -0.29
N ILE A 216 -10.05 -14.38 -1.17
CA ILE A 216 -10.68 -13.76 -2.33
C ILE A 216 -12.18 -13.77 -2.06
N THR A 217 -12.80 -12.59 -1.96
CA THR A 217 -14.26 -12.48 -1.85
C THR A 217 -14.89 -12.61 -3.23
N VAL A 218 -15.81 -13.56 -3.41
CA VAL A 218 -16.51 -13.79 -4.68
C VAL A 218 -17.94 -13.25 -4.57
N ILE A 219 -18.29 -12.36 -5.49
CA ILE A 219 -19.61 -11.71 -5.54
C ILE A 219 -20.40 -12.28 -6.73
N ASP A 220 -21.64 -12.67 -6.50
CA ASP A 220 -22.64 -12.94 -7.55
C ASP A 220 -23.14 -11.59 -8.09
N THR A 221 -22.87 -11.30 -9.36
CA THR A 221 -23.20 -9.99 -9.97
C THR A 221 -24.69 -9.74 -10.07
N ALA A 222 -25.46 -10.75 -10.49
CA ALA A 222 -26.89 -10.60 -10.73
C ALA A 222 -27.69 -10.34 -9.43
N ARG A 223 -27.25 -10.93 -8.31
CA ARG A 223 -27.88 -10.78 -6.99
C ARG A 223 -27.26 -9.67 -6.15
N ALA A 224 -26.08 -9.21 -6.52
CA ALA A 224 -25.23 -8.33 -5.72
C ALA A 224 -25.10 -8.85 -4.28
N VAL A 225 -24.59 -10.07 -4.11
CA VAL A 225 -24.32 -10.70 -2.81
C VAL A 225 -22.95 -11.37 -2.82
N VAL A 226 -22.33 -11.45 -1.64
CA VAL A 226 -21.15 -12.32 -1.46
C VAL A 226 -21.60 -13.77 -1.57
N ALA A 227 -21.14 -14.46 -2.60
CA ALA A 227 -21.49 -15.85 -2.89
C ALA A 227 -20.55 -16.83 -2.21
N GLU A 228 -19.25 -16.48 -2.11
CA GLU A 228 -18.20 -17.35 -1.62
C GLU A 228 -17.03 -16.53 -1.08
N ARG A 229 -16.22 -17.12 -0.19
CA ARG A 229 -14.91 -16.63 0.22
C ARG A 229 -13.90 -17.74 0.03
N ILE A 230 -12.92 -17.55 -0.85
CA ILE A 230 -11.83 -18.49 -1.08
C ILE A 230 -10.71 -18.17 -0.10
N PRO A 231 -10.43 -19.02 0.90
CA PRO A 231 -9.37 -18.76 1.86
C PRO A 231 -7.99 -18.92 1.21
N LEU A 232 -7.09 -18.00 1.53
CA LEU A 232 -5.69 -17.99 1.12
C LEU A 232 -4.82 -18.17 2.38
N HIS A 233 -4.37 -19.40 2.62
CA HIS A 233 -3.58 -19.73 3.80
C HIS A 233 -2.13 -19.27 3.66
N ASN A 234 -1.56 -18.70 4.73
CA ASN A 234 -0.21 -18.12 4.78
C ASN A 234 -0.01 -16.90 3.86
N ILE A 235 -1.09 -16.33 3.33
CA ILE A 235 -1.05 -15.15 2.46
C ILE A 235 -1.47 -13.92 3.25
N ALA A 236 -0.73 -12.82 3.05
CA ALA A 236 -1.07 -11.54 3.66
C ALA A 236 -1.67 -10.55 2.65
N HIS A 237 -1.16 -10.54 1.42
CA HIS A 237 -1.48 -9.50 0.46
C HIS A 237 -1.89 -10.14 -0.87
N GLY A 238 -3.11 -9.85 -1.32
CA GLY A 238 -3.60 -10.22 -2.64
C GLY A 238 -3.66 -9.00 -3.57
N PHE A 239 -3.22 -9.19 -4.80
CA PHE A 239 -3.20 -8.16 -5.86
C PHE A 239 -4.13 -8.53 -7.01
N HIS A 240 -3.71 -8.39 -8.25
CA HIS A 240 -4.56 -8.65 -9.40
C HIS A 240 -4.91 -10.14 -9.58
N VAL A 241 -6.09 -10.36 -10.15
CA VAL A 241 -6.55 -11.67 -10.62
C VAL A 241 -6.72 -11.60 -12.13
N ALA A 242 -6.38 -12.68 -12.83
CA ALA A 242 -6.69 -12.86 -14.24
C ALA A 242 -7.36 -14.21 -14.48
N PHE A 243 -8.17 -14.28 -15.53
CA PHE A 243 -8.82 -15.51 -15.97
C PHE A 243 -8.43 -15.86 -17.40
N SER A 244 -8.32 -17.17 -17.66
CA SER A 244 -8.34 -17.65 -19.05
C SER A 244 -9.69 -17.33 -19.71
N THR A 245 -9.72 -17.17 -21.02
CA THR A 245 -10.94 -16.81 -21.77
C THR A 245 -12.10 -17.79 -21.59
N ASP A 246 -11.78 -19.06 -21.32
CA ASP A 246 -12.75 -20.12 -21.03
C ASP A 246 -13.21 -20.15 -19.56
N GLY A 247 -12.68 -19.27 -18.70
CA GLY A 247 -13.01 -19.19 -17.27
C GLY A 247 -12.55 -20.38 -16.43
N ARG A 248 -11.80 -21.33 -17.00
CA ARG A 248 -11.41 -22.56 -16.30
C ARG A 248 -10.16 -22.42 -15.43
N LEU A 249 -9.33 -21.41 -15.70
CA LEU A 249 -8.13 -21.08 -14.93
C LEU A 249 -8.22 -19.63 -14.43
N GLY A 250 -8.22 -19.45 -13.11
CA GLY A 250 -8.03 -18.18 -12.42
C GLY A 250 -6.63 -18.15 -11.81
N VAL A 251 -5.99 -16.99 -11.82
CA VAL A 251 -4.65 -16.76 -11.28
C VAL A 251 -4.63 -15.47 -10.50
N ALA A 252 -4.26 -15.54 -9.22
CA ALA A 252 -4.12 -14.39 -8.32
C ALA A 252 -2.65 -14.16 -7.96
N ALA A 253 -2.15 -12.93 -8.13
CA ALA A 253 -0.85 -12.52 -7.63
C ALA A 253 -0.92 -12.19 -6.13
N GLN A 254 0.10 -12.57 -5.36
CA GLN A 254 0.08 -12.45 -3.92
C GLN A 254 1.45 -12.51 -3.26
N LEU A 255 1.53 -12.12 -1.98
CA LEU A 255 2.71 -12.27 -1.13
C LEU A 255 2.44 -13.27 -0.01
N HIS A 256 3.35 -14.22 0.14
CA HIS A 256 3.41 -15.18 1.23
C HIS A 256 4.54 -14.75 2.21
N PRO A 257 4.23 -14.01 3.27
CA PRO A 257 5.25 -13.56 4.22
C PRO A 257 5.72 -14.72 5.11
N LYS A 258 7.01 -14.74 5.39
CA LYS A 258 7.63 -15.61 6.40
C LYS A 258 7.92 -14.82 7.68
N ASN A 259 6.98 -14.01 8.09
CA ASN A 259 7.08 -13.00 9.15
C ASN A 259 7.39 -13.57 10.54
N LEU A 260 7.20 -14.88 10.73
CA LEU A 260 7.51 -15.60 11.97
C LEU A 260 8.90 -16.27 11.96
N VAL A 261 9.66 -16.08 10.88
CA VAL A 261 11.07 -16.51 10.79
C VAL A 261 11.92 -15.25 10.94
N PRO A 262 12.94 -15.25 11.83
CA PRO A 262 13.80 -14.08 12.00
C PRO A 262 14.38 -13.61 10.67
N LEU A 263 14.27 -12.32 10.36
CA LEU A 263 14.86 -11.75 9.16
C LEU A 263 16.38 -11.92 9.08
N ALA A 264 17.01 -12.19 10.23
CA ALA A 264 18.41 -12.60 10.29
C ALA A 264 18.73 -13.87 9.47
N HIS A 265 17.72 -14.67 9.13
CA HIS A 265 17.85 -15.86 8.28
C HIS A 265 17.52 -15.61 6.81
N LEU A 266 17.56 -14.36 6.34
CA LEU A 266 17.25 -13.99 4.96
C LEU A 266 18.01 -14.82 3.91
N GLU A 267 19.25 -15.17 4.18
CA GLU A 267 20.10 -16.03 3.33
C GLU A 267 19.61 -17.48 3.18
N HIS A 268 18.69 -17.90 4.04
CA HIS A 268 18.22 -19.29 4.07
C HIS A 268 16.82 -19.50 3.49
N SER A 269 16.12 -18.49 3.03
CA SER A 269 14.81 -18.67 2.35
C SER A 269 14.03 -17.38 2.12
N GLY A 270 14.65 -16.21 2.30
CA GLY A 270 13.96 -14.93 2.16
C GLY A 270 12.94 -14.63 3.26
N ALA A 271 12.50 -13.38 3.32
CA ALA A 271 11.43 -12.93 4.22
C ALA A 271 10.03 -13.18 3.63
N PHE A 272 9.97 -13.35 2.31
CA PHE A 272 8.75 -13.63 1.57
C PHE A 272 8.97 -14.80 0.61
N ALA A 273 7.89 -15.45 0.20
CA ALA A 273 7.82 -16.16 -1.06
C ALA A 273 6.87 -15.39 -1.98
N ASP A 274 7.33 -15.11 -3.18
CA ASP A 274 6.57 -14.42 -4.20
C ASP A 274 5.79 -15.45 -5.00
N THR A 275 4.46 -15.48 -4.82
CA THR A 275 3.65 -16.62 -5.24
C THR A 275 2.42 -16.21 -6.04
N LEU A 276 1.82 -17.18 -6.72
CA LEU A 276 0.50 -17.10 -7.31
C LEU A 276 -0.41 -18.16 -6.68
N THR A 277 -1.69 -17.84 -6.49
CA THR A 277 -2.71 -18.88 -6.29
C THR A 277 -3.43 -19.15 -7.60
N LEU A 278 -3.45 -20.41 -7.98
CA LEU A 278 -4.21 -20.94 -9.11
C LEU A 278 -5.51 -21.54 -8.60
N PHE A 279 -6.62 -21.29 -9.29
CA PHE A 279 -7.92 -21.84 -8.96
C PHE A 279 -8.80 -22.04 -10.21
N GLY A 280 -9.92 -22.72 -10.06
CA GLY A 280 -10.82 -23.02 -11.17
C GLY A 280 -10.77 -24.48 -11.64
N ALA A 281 -11.54 -24.80 -12.69
CA ALA A 281 -11.79 -26.18 -13.10
C ALA A 281 -10.54 -26.93 -13.61
N ASP A 282 -9.55 -26.22 -14.14
CA ASP A 282 -8.29 -26.83 -14.61
C ASP A 282 -7.34 -27.21 -13.49
N VAL A 283 -7.56 -26.67 -12.29
CA VAL A 283 -6.72 -26.88 -11.10
C VAL A 283 -7.43 -27.77 -10.07
N GLY A 284 -8.76 -27.64 -9.98
CA GLY A 284 -9.58 -28.28 -8.95
C GLY A 284 -9.58 -27.50 -7.64
N LYS A 285 -8.75 -27.89 -6.67
CA LYS A 285 -8.58 -27.11 -5.44
C LYS A 285 -7.57 -25.99 -5.65
N PRO A 286 -7.73 -24.84 -4.96
CA PRO A 286 -6.73 -23.78 -5.03
C PRO A 286 -5.32 -24.28 -4.70
N VAL A 287 -4.35 -23.92 -5.53
CA VAL A 287 -2.95 -24.31 -5.40
C VAL A 287 -2.06 -23.08 -5.43
N GLU A 288 -1.20 -22.95 -4.43
CA GLU A 288 -0.16 -21.93 -4.37
C GLU A 288 1.11 -22.43 -5.08
N ILE A 289 1.67 -21.61 -5.97
CA ILE A 289 2.91 -21.88 -6.69
C ILE A 289 3.91 -20.73 -6.53
N PRO A 290 5.22 -21.00 -6.39
CA PRO A 290 6.24 -19.96 -6.32
C PRO A 290 6.60 -19.42 -7.71
N LEU A 291 7.03 -18.16 -7.73
CA LEU A 291 7.69 -17.53 -8.88
C LEU A 291 9.21 -17.48 -8.69
N ASP A 292 9.64 -17.59 -7.45
CA ASP A 292 11.04 -17.53 -7.06
C ASP A 292 11.84 -18.74 -7.49
N GLU A 293 13.07 -18.48 -7.85
CA GLU A 293 14.12 -19.46 -8.12
C GLU A 293 15.38 -18.99 -7.38
N LEU A 294 16.24 -19.91 -6.98
CA LEU A 294 17.48 -19.55 -6.32
C LEU A 294 18.27 -18.52 -7.15
N GLU A 295 18.65 -17.41 -6.53
CA GLU A 295 19.30 -16.24 -7.15
C GLU A 295 18.46 -15.48 -8.19
N ARG A 296 17.16 -15.79 -8.32
CA ARG A 296 16.24 -15.15 -9.29
C ARG A 296 14.86 -14.95 -8.68
N TYR A 297 14.74 -13.97 -7.83
CA TYR A 297 13.49 -13.68 -7.12
C TYR A 297 12.55 -12.81 -7.96
N ALA A 298 11.26 -13.07 -7.86
CA ALA A 298 10.18 -12.37 -8.58
C ALA A 298 9.41 -11.43 -7.63
N VAL A 299 10.15 -10.55 -6.97
CA VAL A 299 9.72 -9.78 -5.81
C VAL A 299 8.50 -8.92 -6.08
N ARG A 300 7.47 -9.11 -5.25
CA ARG A 300 6.19 -8.40 -5.30
C ARG A 300 5.46 -8.59 -6.63
N PRO A 301 4.97 -9.81 -6.92
CA PRO A 301 4.09 -10.04 -8.05
C PRO A 301 2.81 -9.21 -7.90
N PHE A 302 2.44 -8.48 -8.95
CA PHE A 302 1.34 -7.51 -8.89
C PHE A 302 0.29 -7.75 -9.98
N GLY A 303 0.58 -7.39 -11.23
CA GLY A 303 -0.32 -7.57 -12.36
C GLY A 303 -0.22 -8.98 -12.93
N VAL A 304 -1.32 -9.51 -13.42
CA VAL A 304 -1.40 -10.82 -14.09
C VAL A 304 -2.15 -10.68 -15.41
N ALA A 305 -1.64 -11.30 -16.48
CA ALA A 305 -2.32 -11.39 -17.76
C ALA A 305 -2.18 -12.79 -18.34
N ILE A 306 -3.26 -13.35 -18.89
CA ILE A 306 -3.28 -14.67 -19.53
C ILE A 306 -3.57 -14.49 -21.01
N THR A 307 -2.77 -15.12 -21.89
CA THR A 307 -3.00 -15.04 -23.34
C THR A 307 -4.34 -15.67 -23.74
N ALA A 308 -4.95 -15.18 -24.81
CA ALA A 308 -6.25 -15.63 -25.26
C ALA A 308 -6.29 -17.14 -25.62
N ASP A 309 -5.17 -17.68 -26.10
CA ASP A 309 -4.97 -19.11 -26.38
C ASP A 309 -4.62 -19.92 -25.12
N LYS A 310 -4.55 -19.27 -23.95
CA LYS A 310 -4.20 -19.88 -22.67
C LYS A 310 -2.80 -20.52 -22.65
N SER A 311 -1.90 -20.11 -23.52
CA SER A 311 -0.55 -20.70 -23.57
C SER A 311 0.42 -20.09 -22.57
N ARG A 312 0.21 -18.81 -22.18
CA ARG A 312 1.14 -18.06 -21.31
C ARG A 312 0.40 -17.28 -20.24
N ILE A 313 1.04 -17.18 -19.06
CA ILE A 313 0.72 -16.21 -18.02
C ILE A 313 1.91 -15.25 -17.89
N TYR A 314 1.62 -13.97 -17.87
CA TYR A 314 2.57 -12.89 -17.61
C TYR A 314 2.29 -12.30 -16.25
N VAL A 315 3.34 -12.08 -15.45
CA VAL A 315 3.24 -11.53 -14.09
C VAL A 315 4.23 -10.37 -13.95
N SER A 316 3.76 -9.15 -13.68
CA SER A 316 4.64 -8.04 -13.33
C SER A 316 5.15 -8.21 -11.91
N CYS A 317 6.45 -8.00 -11.68
CA CYS A 317 7.11 -8.14 -10.39
C CYS A 317 7.76 -6.81 -10.03
N GLU A 318 7.08 -6.03 -9.16
CA GLU A 318 7.41 -4.63 -8.87
C GLU A 318 8.84 -4.45 -8.36
N GLY A 319 9.24 -5.24 -7.35
CA GLY A 319 10.54 -5.10 -6.69
C GLY A 319 11.72 -5.62 -7.50
N SER A 320 11.49 -6.58 -8.41
CA SER A 320 12.52 -7.13 -9.30
C SER A 320 12.58 -6.45 -10.66
N GLU A 321 11.64 -5.56 -10.97
CA GLU A 321 11.60 -4.77 -12.21
C GLU A 321 11.58 -5.68 -13.46
N ILE A 322 10.80 -6.79 -13.38
CA ILE A 322 10.66 -7.79 -14.44
C ILE A 322 9.20 -8.12 -14.71
N VAL A 323 8.98 -8.75 -15.86
CA VAL A 323 7.78 -9.55 -16.14
C VAL A 323 8.20 -11.01 -16.21
N THR A 324 7.64 -11.83 -15.32
CA THR A 324 7.83 -13.29 -15.31
C THR A 324 6.85 -13.94 -16.28
N VAL A 325 7.32 -14.87 -17.10
CA VAL A 325 6.53 -15.57 -18.13
C VAL A 325 6.41 -17.03 -17.77
N ILE A 326 5.19 -17.53 -17.65
CA ILE A 326 4.87 -18.91 -17.29
C ILE A 326 4.25 -19.62 -18.50
N ASP A 327 4.71 -20.83 -18.78
CA ASP A 327 4.09 -21.75 -19.71
C ASP A 327 2.97 -22.52 -19.01
N VAL A 328 1.73 -22.32 -19.46
CA VAL A 328 0.54 -22.89 -18.79
C VAL A 328 0.50 -24.41 -18.89
N GLU A 329 0.88 -24.99 -20.03
CA GLU A 329 0.89 -26.46 -20.20
C GLU A 329 1.88 -27.11 -19.24
N ARG A 330 3.11 -26.55 -19.14
CA ARG A 330 4.13 -27.03 -18.20
C ARG A 330 3.67 -26.89 -16.76
N LEU A 331 3.06 -25.76 -16.43
CA LEU A 331 2.54 -25.50 -15.09
C LEU A 331 1.45 -26.50 -14.70
N LEU A 332 0.43 -26.70 -15.53
CA LEU A 332 -0.64 -27.65 -15.26
C LEU A 332 -0.11 -29.08 -15.17
N ARG A 333 0.82 -29.45 -16.02
CA ARG A 333 1.50 -30.75 -15.92
C ARG A 333 2.23 -30.90 -14.60
N PHE A 334 2.98 -29.86 -14.19
CA PHE A 334 3.72 -29.87 -12.93
C PHE A 334 2.79 -30.10 -11.73
N ILE A 335 1.73 -29.29 -11.57
CA ILE A 335 0.82 -29.41 -10.44
C ILE A 335 0.03 -30.74 -10.41
N HIS A 336 -0.21 -31.38 -11.56
CA HIS A 336 -0.90 -32.65 -11.63
C HIS A 336 0.02 -33.86 -11.38
N THR A 337 1.33 -33.71 -11.56
CA THR A 337 2.30 -34.80 -11.41
C THR A 337 3.10 -34.75 -10.11
N HIS A 338 3.16 -33.61 -9.46
CA HIS A 338 3.87 -33.42 -8.20
C HIS A 338 2.87 -33.16 -7.07
N GLN A 339 3.25 -33.48 -5.84
CA GLN A 339 2.42 -33.17 -4.66
C GLN A 339 3.05 -32.02 -3.87
N GLY A 340 2.25 -30.95 -3.63
CA GLY A 340 2.67 -29.79 -2.85
C GLY A 340 2.86 -30.08 -1.36
N PRO A 341 3.26 -29.08 -0.55
CA PRO A 341 3.24 -27.65 -0.84
C PRO A 341 4.47 -27.18 -1.64
N TYR A 342 4.26 -26.28 -2.59
CA TYR A 342 5.31 -25.76 -3.49
C TYR A 342 5.89 -24.41 -3.08
N ALA A 343 5.16 -23.62 -2.29
CA ALA A 343 5.47 -22.21 -2.03
C ALA A 343 6.88 -21.90 -1.52
N GLN A 344 7.56 -22.90 -0.91
CA GLN A 344 8.92 -22.76 -0.41
C GLN A 344 9.96 -23.56 -1.22
N ASP A 345 9.55 -24.18 -2.31
CA ASP A 345 10.44 -24.94 -3.18
C ASP A 345 11.00 -24.06 -4.29
N LEU A 346 12.20 -23.50 -4.08
CA LEU A 346 12.90 -22.64 -5.03
C LEU A 346 13.30 -23.37 -6.33
N SER A 347 13.12 -24.69 -6.43
CA SER A 347 13.34 -25.45 -7.67
C SER A 347 12.06 -25.62 -8.50
N ALA A 348 10.89 -25.39 -7.91
CA ALA A 348 9.61 -25.65 -8.55
C ALA A 348 9.39 -24.77 -9.77
N SER A 349 9.68 -23.46 -9.67
CA SER A 349 9.42 -22.49 -10.74
C SER A 349 10.18 -22.77 -12.03
N ALA A 350 11.35 -23.40 -11.97
CA ALA A 350 12.14 -23.80 -13.14
C ALA A 350 11.41 -24.76 -14.08
N ASN A 351 10.37 -25.46 -13.57
CA ASN A 351 9.58 -26.37 -14.40
C ASN A 351 8.61 -25.64 -15.34
N TYR A 352 8.16 -24.43 -15.00
CA TYR A 352 7.11 -23.71 -15.74
C TYR A 352 7.43 -22.26 -16.07
N VAL A 353 8.35 -21.60 -15.38
CA VAL A 353 8.83 -20.26 -15.77
C VAL A 353 9.76 -20.37 -16.95
N VAL A 354 9.41 -19.71 -18.05
CA VAL A 354 10.14 -19.83 -19.33
C VAL A 354 10.93 -18.57 -19.69
N ALA A 355 10.58 -17.42 -19.10
CA ALA A 355 11.33 -16.17 -19.29
C ALA A 355 11.13 -15.22 -18.09
N ARG A 356 12.09 -14.34 -17.89
CA ARG A 356 12.06 -13.17 -17.04
C ARG A 356 12.53 -11.98 -17.85
N ILE A 357 11.64 -11.04 -18.14
CA ILE A 357 11.86 -9.92 -19.05
C ILE A 357 12.07 -8.67 -18.22
N ALA A 358 13.25 -8.06 -18.32
CA ALA A 358 13.52 -6.79 -17.66
C ALA A 358 12.64 -5.68 -18.25
N VAL A 359 12.05 -4.86 -17.39
CA VAL A 359 11.18 -3.73 -17.72
C VAL A 359 11.59 -2.49 -16.89
N GLY A 360 10.79 -1.44 -16.88
CA GLY A 360 11.09 -0.25 -16.08
C GLY A 360 10.79 -0.42 -14.59
N HIS A 361 11.08 0.59 -13.79
CA HIS A 361 10.94 0.59 -12.35
C HIS A 361 9.49 0.46 -11.90
N ASP A 362 9.23 -0.44 -10.93
CA ASP A 362 7.94 -0.69 -10.30
C ASP A 362 6.83 -1.01 -11.33
N PRO A 363 6.96 -2.12 -12.11
CA PRO A 363 5.97 -2.51 -13.11
C PRO A 363 4.68 -2.98 -12.42
N ARG A 364 3.52 -2.41 -12.81
CA ARG A 364 2.21 -2.66 -12.21
C ARG A 364 1.22 -3.26 -13.21
N GLY A 365 0.16 -2.51 -13.53
CA GLY A 365 -0.90 -2.97 -14.40
C GLY A 365 -0.44 -3.31 -15.81
N MET A 366 -1.06 -4.32 -16.39
CA MET A 366 -0.71 -4.86 -17.72
C MET A 366 -1.94 -5.12 -18.56
N VAL A 367 -1.80 -4.97 -19.88
CA VAL A 367 -2.85 -5.33 -20.83
C VAL A 367 -2.29 -6.01 -22.07
N LEU A 368 -2.95 -7.06 -22.52
CA LEU A 368 -2.65 -7.75 -23.77
C LEU A 368 -3.40 -7.10 -24.94
N SER A 369 -2.68 -6.79 -26.01
CA SER A 369 -3.28 -6.37 -27.27
C SER A 369 -3.73 -7.55 -28.11
N ARG A 370 -4.61 -7.30 -29.09
CA ARG A 370 -5.07 -8.33 -30.04
C ARG A 370 -3.99 -8.81 -31.01
N ASP A 371 -2.97 -8.01 -31.24
CA ASP A 371 -1.86 -8.30 -32.16
C ASP A 371 -0.66 -8.99 -31.46
N GLY A 372 -0.81 -9.39 -30.21
CA GLY A 372 0.19 -10.17 -29.47
C GLY A 372 1.27 -9.32 -28.82
N LYS A 373 0.94 -8.12 -28.33
CA LYS A 373 1.80 -7.31 -27.49
C LYS A 373 1.25 -7.27 -26.08
N LEU A 374 2.14 -7.24 -25.09
CA LEU A 374 1.83 -6.95 -23.71
C LEU A 374 2.36 -5.55 -23.37
N LEU A 375 1.50 -4.68 -22.90
CA LEU A 375 1.88 -3.36 -22.39
C LEU A 375 1.91 -3.40 -20.86
N VAL A 376 2.96 -2.84 -20.26
CA VAL A 376 3.21 -2.83 -18.81
C VAL A 376 3.44 -1.41 -18.35
N ALA A 377 2.71 -0.95 -17.34
CA ALA A 377 2.89 0.36 -16.73
C ALA A 377 4.05 0.34 -15.74
N ASN A 378 5.12 1.09 -16.02
CA ASN A 378 6.28 1.24 -15.14
C ASN A 378 6.10 2.51 -14.29
N ARG A 379 5.57 2.35 -13.07
CA ARG A 379 5.09 3.46 -12.24
C ARG A 379 6.19 4.46 -11.89
N LEU A 380 7.37 3.99 -11.56
CA LEU A 380 8.45 4.86 -11.08
C LEU A 380 9.41 5.32 -12.17
N GLU A 381 9.18 4.91 -13.42
CA GLU A 381 9.96 5.36 -14.59
C GLU A 381 9.17 6.26 -15.53
N ASP A 382 7.85 6.41 -15.32
CA ASP A 382 6.95 7.17 -16.20
C ASP A 382 6.95 6.66 -17.65
N THR A 383 6.99 5.32 -17.83
CA THR A 383 7.04 4.68 -19.13
C THR A 383 6.03 3.53 -19.24
N LEU A 384 5.78 3.08 -20.49
CA LEU A 384 5.18 1.78 -20.77
C LEU A 384 6.22 0.88 -21.44
N SER A 385 6.37 -0.33 -20.93
CA SER A 385 7.10 -1.39 -21.61
C SER A 385 6.18 -2.12 -22.57
N VAL A 386 6.60 -2.31 -23.83
CA VAL A 386 5.89 -3.07 -24.87
C VAL A 386 6.67 -4.35 -25.14
N ILE A 387 6.09 -5.47 -24.75
CA ILE A 387 6.68 -6.81 -24.90
C ILE A 387 6.00 -7.51 -26.08
N ASP A 388 6.78 -8.07 -26.99
CA ASP A 388 6.28 -9.01 -28.00
C ASP A 388 6.06 -10.37 -27.35
N THR A 389 4.81 -10.86 -27.33
CA THR A 389 4.45 -12.09 -26.63
C THR A 389 4.84 -13.36 -27.38
N ARG A 390 5.19 -13.28 -28.68
CA ARG A 390 5.65 -14.42 -29.46
C ARG A 390 7.11 -14.76 -29.18
N SER A 391 7.92 -13.72 -29.03
CA SER A 391 9.36 -13.83 -28.73
C SER A 391 9.71 -13.70 -27.25
N ASN A 392 8.78 -13.20 -26.41
CA ASN A 392 9.00 -12.81 -25.02
C ASN A 392 10.15 -11.80 -24.85
N VAL A 393 10.20 -10.79 -25.69
CA VAL A 393 11.25 -9.76 -25.70
C VAL A 393 10.63 -8.37 -25.56
N LEU A 394 11.26 -7.51 -24.77
CA LEU A 394 10.94 -6.08 -24.73
C LEU A 394 11.24 -5.46 -26.10
N SER A 395 10.20 -5.06 -26.82
CA SER A 395 10.32 -4.51 -28.18
C SER A 395 10.45 -2.98 -28.20
N LYS A 396 9.87 -2.30 -27.20
CA LYS A 396 9.87 -0.84 -27.12
C LYS A 396 9.60 -0.38 -25.68
N THR A 397 10.20 0.74 -25.29
CA THR A 397 9.80 1.55 -24.12
C THR A 397 9.17 2.84 -24.62
N VAL A 398 7.95 3.14 -24.15
CA VAL A 398 7.18 4.32 -24.52
C VAL A 398 7.23 5.34 -23.37
N PRO A 399 7.89 6.48 -23.52
CA PRO A 399 7.89 7.51 -22.49
C PRO A 399 6.52 8.20 -22.40
N LEU A 400 6.06 8.43 -21.18
CA LEU A 400 4.79 9.11 -20.91
C LEU A 400 4.99 10.60 -20.62
N ALA A 401 5.93 11.26 -21.21
CA ALA A 401 6.23 12.67 -20.98
C ALA A 401 6.17 13.06 -19.49
N GLY A 402 7.28 13.25 -18.87
CA GLY A 402 7.47 13.64 -17.47
C GLY A 402 8.77 14.41 -17.31
N PRO A 403 9.16 14.74 -16.09
CA PRO A 403 10.46 15.36 -15.81
C PRO A 403 11.59 14.52 -16.38
N LYS A 404 12.49 15.14 -17.14
CA LYS A 404 13.69 14.47 -17.68
C LYS A 404 14.74 14.19 -16.61
N GLN A 405 14.71 14.97 -15.54
CA GLN A 405 15.64 14.83 -14.42
C GLN A 405 15.00 14.00 -13.30
N LEU A 406 15.75 13.04 -12.78
CA LEU A 406 15.35 12.29 -11.62
C LEU A 406 15.50 13.18 -10.38
N SER A 407 14.40 13.48 -9.70
CA SER A 407 14.45 14.24 -8.45
C SER A 407 14.94 13.35 -7.28
N VAL A 408 15.45 14.00 -6.23
CA VAL A 408 15.81 13.34 -4.97
C VAL A 408 14.66 12.46 -4.44
N LEU A 409 13.43 12.99 -4.45
CA LEU A 409 12.25 12.26 -4.00
C LEU A 409 11.98 11.02 -4.86
N ARG A 410 12.03 11.14 -6.19
CA ARG A 410 11.79 10.01 -7.09
C ARG A 410 12.87 8.94 -6.99
N HIS A 411 14.13 9.33 -6.86
CA HIS A 411 15.22 8.38 -6.67
C HIS A 411 15.10 7.65 -5.32
N GLY A 412 14.76 8.37 -4.25
CA GLY A 412 14.47 7.76 -2.95
C GLY A 412 13.26 6.81 -3.00
N GLU A 413 12.21 7.16 -3.76
CA GLU A 413 11.06 6.30 -3.98
C GLU A 413 11.45 5.03 -4.76
N GLN A 414 12.22 5.15 -5.85
CA GLN A 414 12.75 3.98 -6.58
C GLN A 414 13.57 3.08 -5.65
N THR A 415 14.45 3.66 -4.83
CA THR A 415 15.26 2.92 -3.85
C THR A 415 14.38 2.18 -2.81
N PHE A 416 13.27 2.78 -2.39
CA PHE A 416 12.34 2.17 -1.45
C PHE A 416 11.59 0.95 -2.03
N TYR A 417 11.27 0.99 -3.33
CA TYR A 417 10.49 -0.05 -3.99
C TYR A 417 11.32 -1.17 -4.59
N THR A 418 12.57 -0.92 -5.00
CA THR A 418 13.43 -1.94 -5.59
C THR A 418 13.97 -2.93 -4.56
N ALA A 419 14.13 -4.19 -4.94
CA ALA A 419 14.74 -5.23 -4.12
C ALA A 419 16.26 -5.38 -4.37
N ARG A 420 16.84 -4.67 -5.31
CA ARG A 420 18.20 -4.87 -5.82
C ARG A 420 19.30 -4.76 -4.76
N TYR A 421 19.04 -4.01 -3.67
CA TYR A 421 20.03 -3.80 -2.60
C TYR A 421 20.05 -4.92 -1.55
N SER A 422 19.06 -5.82 -1.55
CA SER A 422 19.04 -6.94 -0.63
C SER A 422 19.84 -8.13 -1.13
N PHE A 423 20.17 -9.06 -0.23
CA PHE A 423 20.84 -10.30 -0.59
C PHE A 423 20.08 -11.03 -1.71
N GLN A 424 20.73 -11.24 -2.85
CA GLN A 424 20.14 -11.82 -4.06
C GLN A 424 18.87 -11.12 -4.58
N GLY A 425 18.60 -9.89 -4.20
CA GLY A 425 17.42 -9.15 -4.65
C GLY A 425 16.09 -9.71 -4.15
N GLN A 426 16.02 -10.17 -2.89
CA GLN A 426 14.86 -10.85 -2.33
C GLN A 426 13.79 -9.93 -1.75
N ILE A 427 14.12 -8.72 -1.33
CA ILE A 427 13.21 -7.86 -0.56
C ILE A 427 13.54 -6.38 -0.75
N GLY A 428 12.52 -5.52 -0.84
CA GLY A 428 12.60 -4.06 -0.73
C GLY A 428 11.82 -3.55 0.48
N CYS A 429 11.96 -2.26 0.82
CA CYS A 429 11.20 -1.66 1.93
C CYS A 429 9.68 -1.82 1.73
N ALA A 430 9.24 -1.72 0.47
CA ALA A 430 7.84 -1.83 0.09
C ALA A 430 7.22 -3.23 0.28
N ASN A 431 8.00 -4.27 0.56
CA ASN A 431 7.46 -5.59 0.91
C ASN A 431 6.74 -5.57 2.26
N CYS A 432 7.30 -4.87 3.26
CA CYS A 432 6.68 -4.70 4.57
C CYS A 432 5.85 -3.41 4.66
N HIS A 433 6.19 -2.39 3.89
CA HIS A 433 5.49 -1.10 3.87
C HIS A 433 4.71 -0.91 2.56
N ILE A 434 3.63 -1.70 2.42
CA ILE A 434 2.77 -1.70 1.21
C ILE A 434 2.28 -0.28 0.92
N ASP A 435 2.47 0.18 -0.33
CA ASP A 435 2.16 1.55 -0.77
C ASP A 435 2.74 2.62 0.18
N SER A 436 3.95 2.37 0.73
CA SER A 436 4.66 3.24 1.68
C SER A 436 3.93 3.45 3.02
N THR A 437 3.07 2.51 3.43
CA THR A 437 2.32 2.58 4.68
C THR A 437 2.75 1.52 5.69
N PHE A 438 2.05 0.41 5.77
CA PHE A 438 2.33 -0.76 6.61
C PHE A 438 1.64 -2.00 6.01
N ASP A 439 1.94 -3.20 6.51
CA ASP A 439 1.38 -4.47 6.00
C ASP A 439 0.33 -5.11 6.93
N GLY A 440 0.19 -4.61 8.15
CA GLY A 440 -0.72 -5.17 9.16
C GLY A 440 -0.25 -6.50 9.73
N LEU A 441 1.06 -6.77 9.67
CA LEU A 441 1.71 -7.97 10.18
C LEU A 441 2.61 -7.65 11.38
N THR A 442 2.85 -8.68 12.17
CA THR A 442 3.90 -8.70 13.18
C THR A 442 5.11 -9.46 12.66
N TRP A 443 6.30 -9.01 13.01
CA TRP A 443 7.56 -9.48 12.47
C TRP A 443 8.56 -9.83 13.57
N ASP A 444 9.31 -10.88 13.35
CA ASP A 444 10.51 -11.23 14.11
C ASP A 444 11.71 -10.56 13.42
N LEU A 445 12.07 -9.34 13.88
CA LEU A 445 13.03 -8.47 13.17
C LEU A 445 14.44 -8.49 13.77
N GLU A 446 14.60 -8.93 15.01
CA GLU A 446 15.88 -8.85 15.71
C GLU A 446 16.63 -10.19 15.69
N PRO A 447 17.96 -10.18 15.65
CA PRO A 447 18.77 -11.39 15.67
C PRO A 447 19.00 -11.88 17.12
N ASP A 448 17.94 -11.94 17.93
CA ASP A 448 17.97 -12.24 19.37
C ASP A 448 17.41 -13.61 19.74
N GLY A 449 17.04 -14.39 18.74
CA GLY A 449 16.50 -15.73 18.86
C GLY A 449 15.09 -15.85 18.29
N PHE A 450 14.72 -17.05 17.90
CA PHE A 450 13.45 -17.34 17.26
C PHE A 450 12.25 -17.01 18.17
N GLY A 451 11.35 -16.17 17.68
CA GLY A 451 10.10 -15.81 18.36
C GLY A 451 10.29 -14.86 19.54
N ARG A 452 11.38 -14.09 19.57
CA ARG A 452 11.61 -13.03 20.55
C ARG A 452 11.35 -11.67 19.94
N ASP A 453 11.03 -10.70 20.78
CA ASP A 453 10.75 -9.29 20.38
C ASP A 453 9.93 -9.16 19.09
N ILE A 454 8.90 -10.01 18.92
CA ILE A 454 8.00 -9.91 17.77
C ILE A 454 7.28 -8.58 17.84
N VAL A 455 7.36 -7.79 16.76
CA VAL A 455 6.84 -6.43 16.71
C VAL A 455 5.88 -6.21 15.55
N ASP A 456 4.85 -5.40 15.82
CA ASP A 456 3.93 -4.89 14.80
C ASP A 456 4.65 -3.88 13.88
N ASN A 457 4.35 -3.93 12.58
CA ASN A 457 4.94 -3.05 11.59
C ASN A 457 4.33 -1.65 11.69
N ARG A 458 5.17 -0.63 11.91
CA ARG A 458 4.72 0.76 12.14
C ARG A 458 4.42 1.50 10.83
N LEU A 459 3.40 2.37 10.88
CA LEU A 459 3.01 3.27 9.79
C LEU A 459 4.12 4.28 9.48
N LEU A 460 4.42 4.47 8.18
CA LEU A 460 5.42 5.46 7.73
C LEU A 460 4.84 6.85 7.40
N GLU A 461 3.52 7.03 7.42
CA GLU A 461 2.91 8.33 7.11
C GLU A 461 3.32 9.41 8.11
N ASP A 462 3.83 10.54 7.61
CA ASP A 462 4.18 11.73 8.38
C ASP A 462 5.08 11.46 9.60
N ILE A 463 6.06 10.56 9.45
CA ILE A 463 6.96 10.15 10.55
C ILE A 463 8.05 11.17 10.88
N LYS A 464 8.22 12.24 10.10
CA LYS A 464 9.20 13.29 10.38
C LYS A 464 8.97 13.90 11.76
N GLY A 465 9.96 13.90 12.64
CA GLY A 465 9.87 14.45 14.01
C GLY A 465 9.15 13.50 14.98
N THR A 466 9.21 12.19 14.76
CA THR A 466 8.72 11.15 15.69
C THR A 466 9.85 10.23 16.18
N GLU A 467 11.08 10.67 16.04
CA GLU A 467 12.25 9.96 16.59
C GLU A 467 12.14 9.79 18.12
N PRO A 468 12.68 8.69 18.71
CA PRO A 468 13.41 7.59 18.09
C PRO A 468 12.47 6.60 17.40
N TYR A 469 13.04 5.73 16.54
CA TYR A 469 12.28 4.70 15.81
C TYR A 469 12.41 3.34 16.46
N LYS A 470 11.60 2.37 16.00
CA LYS A 470 11.34 1.05 16.58
C LYS A 470 10.50 1.13 17.88
N TRP A 471 9.90 0.00 18.24
CA TRP A 471 9.10 -0.10 19.46
C TRP A 471 9.92 0.06 20.75
N ASN A 472 11.20 -0.32 20.71
CA ASN A 472 12.13 -0.13 21.84
C ASN A 472 12.89 1.20 21.80
N GLY A 473 12.62 2.09 20.82
CA GLY A 473 13.33 3.37 20.67
C GLY A 473 14.81 3.21 20.30
N GLY A 474 15.22 2.04 19.82
CA GLY A 474 16.63 1.70 19.61
C GLY A 474 17.33 2.46 18.48
N ASN A 475 16.60 3.11 17.57
CA ASN A 475 17.18 3.84 16.45
C ASN A 475 16.92 5.36 16.57
N PRO A 476 17.96 6.15 16.76
CA PRO A 476 17.82 7.58 17.07
C PRO A 476 17.32 8.43 15.90
N ASN A 477 17.49 7.97 14.66
CA ASN A 477 17.14 8.73 13.46
C ASN A 477 16.98 7.84 12.22
N LEU A 478 16.37 8.37 11.16
CA LEU A 478 16.16 7.64 9.90
C LEU A 478 17.44 7.24 9.16
N PRO A 479 18.51 8.04 9.09
CA PRO A 479 19.76 7.56 8.49
C PRO A 479 20.29 6.28 9.13
N THR A 480 20.19 6.13 10.45
CA THR A 480 20.55 4.89 11.15
C THR A 480 19.58 3.74 10.84
N GLU A 481 18.28 4.02 10.79
CA GLU A 481 17.24 3.03 10.49
C GLU A 481 17.33 2.51 9.06
N CYS A 482 17.40 3.40 8.07
CA CYS A 482 17.42 3.05 6.65
C CYS A 482 18.78 2.56 6.15
N GLY A 483 19.89 2.99 6.77
CA GLY A 483 21.27 2.66 6.39
C GLY A 483 21.86 1.50 7.21
N PRO A 484 22.78 1.76 8.16
CA PRO A 484 23.60 0.72 8.81
C PRO A 484 22.81 -0.44 9.39
N ARG A 485 21.60 -0.19 9.94
CA ARG A 485 20.75 -1.26 10.45
C ARG A 485 20.21 -2.14 9.35
N THR A 486 19.61 -1.52 8.33
CA THR A 486 19.01 -2.23 7.20
C THR A 486 20.06 -3.01 6.42
N GLU A 487 21.21 -2.38 6.15
CA GLU A 487 22.35 -3.02 5.49
C GLU A 487 22.85 -4.24 6.25
N LYS A 488 23.03 -4.11 7.57
CA LYS A 488 23.56 -5.18 8.40
C LYS A 488 22.61 -6.37 8.57
N TYR A 489 21.34 -6.13 8.76
CA TYR A 489 20.40 -7.17 9.16
C TYR A 489 19.48 -7.65 8.03
N PHE A 490 19.11 -6.77 7.10
CA PHE A 490 18.13 -7.08 6.06
C PHE A 490 18.74 -7.29 4.70
N TRP A 491 19.63 -6.36 4.28
CA TRP A 491 20.15 -6.44 2.94
C TRP A 491 21.31 -7.41 2.80
N ARG A 492 22.31 -7.33 3.67
CA ARG A 492 23.51 -8.18 3.65
C ARG A 492 24.18 -8.29 2.27
N ALA A 493 23.93 -7.29 1.43
CA ALA A 493 24.51 -7.16 0.10
C ALA A 493 25.39 -5.90 0.03
N GLU A 494 25.21 -5.09 -0.98
CA GLU A 494 25.90 -3.82 -1.11
C GLU A 494 25.29 -2.76 -0.18
N ASN A 495 26.15 -1.98 0.45
CA ASN A 495 25.71 -0.81 1.20
C ASN A 495 25.23 0.26 0.23
N TYR A 496 24.26 1.08 0.69
CA TYR A 496 23.93 2.30 -0.04
C TYR A 496 25.13 3.24 -0.08
N ASP A 497 25.38 3.87 -1.22
CA ASP A 497 26.21 5.07 -1.21
C ASP A 497 25.50 6.21 -0.46
N ASP A 498 26.27 7.22 -0.02
CA ASP A 498 25.76 8.34 0.79
C ASP A 498 24.59 9.08 0.10
N LEU A 499 24.61 9.15 -1.22
CA LEU A 499 23.59 9.82 -2.01
C LEU A 499 22.28 9.03 -2.04
N THR A 500 22.37 7.74 -2.33
CA THR A 500 21.23 6.83 -2.33
C THR A 500 20.55 6.77 -0.96
N LEU A 501 21.33 6.66 0.12
CA LEU A 501 20.81 6.69 1.49
C LEU A 501 20.13 8.03 1.81
N THR A 502 20.74 9.15 1.41
CA THR A 502 20.17 10.48 1.62
C THR A 502 18.84 10.62 0.89
N ASP A 503 18.76 10.22 -0.37
CA ASP A 503 17.56 10.30 -1.19
C ASP A 503 16.44 9.41 -0.61
N LEU A 504 16.76 8.18 -0.17
CA LEU A 504 15.84 7.29 0.53
C LEU A 504 15.28 7.91 1.81
N VAL A 505 16.12 8.49 2.65
CA VAL A 505 15.71 9.17 3.89
C VAL A 505 14.82 10.37 3.60
N VAL A 506 15.13 11.15 2.57
CA VAL A 506 14.30 12.28 2.12
C VAL A 506 12.93 11.78 1.68
N TYR A 507 12.88 10.71 0.89
CA TYR A 507 11.61 10.10 0.49
C TYR A 507 10.78 9.62 1.68
N VAL A 508 11.35 8.82 2.58
CA VAL A 508 10.64 8.29 3.76
C VAL A 508 10.10 9.41 4.65
N ARG A 509 10.85 10.50 4.82
CA ARG A 509 10.39 11.71 5.54
C ARG A 509 9.27 12.46 4.82
N SER A 510 9.14 12.30 3.53
CA SER A 510 8.16 13.00 2.69
C SER A 510 6.85 12.26 2.52
N ILE A 511 6.74 11.01 2.99
CA ILE A 511 5.52 10.19 2.86
C ILE A 511 4.36 10.95 3.49
N PRO A 512 3.35 11.36 2.68
CA PRO A 512 2.29 12.21 3.14
C PRO A 512 1.28 11.45 3.98
N ARG A 513 0.59 12.18 4.84
CA ARG A 513 -0.54 11.67 5.59
C ARG A 513 -1.75 11.48 4.67
N ARG A 514 -2.37 10.31 4.67
CA ARG A 514 -3.66 10.07 4.01
C ARG A 514 -4.77 10.92 4.63
N PRO A 515 -5.82 11.31 3.88
CA PRO A 515 -6.97 12.01 4.42
C PRO A 515 -7.62 11.21 5.56
N ASN A 516 -7.84 11.88 6.70
CA ASN A 516 -8.56 11.27 7.83
C ASN A 516 -10.08 11.43 7.60
N ARG A 517 -10.81 10.31 7.46
CA ARG A 517 -12.23 10.27 7.12
C ARG A 517 -13.16 10.33 8.33
N TRP A 518 -12.61 10.30 9.53
CA TRP A 518 -13.39 10.42 10.78
C TRP A 518 -13.54 11.86 11.25
N LYS A 519 -12.92 12.82 10.57
CA LYS A 519 -13.13 14.26 10.80
C LYS A 519 -14.25 14.80 9.93
N LEU A 520 -14.99 15.77 10.47
CA LEU A 520 -15.93 16.55 9.69
C LEU A 520 -15.19 17.44 8.66
N PRO A 521 -15.88 17.89 7.60
CA PRO A 521 -15.34 18.91 6.70
C PRO A 521 -14.84 20.11 7.49
N GLY A 522 -13.68 20.69 7.13
CA GLY A 522 -13.04 21.76 7.89
C GLY A 522 -12.21 21.28 9.08
N TYR A 523 -12.03 19.97 9.26
CA TYR A 523 -11.29 19.34 10.37
C TYR A 523 -11.90 19.55 11.75
N GLU A 524 -13.18 19.90 11.84
CA GLU A 524 -13.94 19.98 13.07
C GLU A 524 -14.16 18.60 13.69
N LEU A 525 -14.30 18.58 15.02
CA LEU A 525 -14.60 17.36 15.77
C LEU A 525 -16.12 17.21 15.96
N THR A 526 -16.61 15.99 15.93
CA THR A 526 -17.99 15.70 16.33
C THR A 526 -18.18 15.89 17.83
N PRO A 527 -19.41 16.03 18.35
CA PRO A 527 -19.64 16.09 19.80
C PRO A 527 -19.06 14.91 20.59
N ALA A 528 -19.09 13.70 20.03
CA ALA A 528 -18.47 12.52 20.64
C ALA A 528 -16.93 12.66 20.69
N GLN A 529 -16.32 13.13 19.61
CA GLN A 529 -14.88 13.36 19.53
C GLN A 529 -14.42 14.49 20.48
N GLU A 530 -15.22 15.55 20.68
CA GLU A 530 -14.91 16.60 21.67
C GLU A 530 -14.96 16.06 23.11
N ARG A 531 -15.97 15.22 23.46
CA ARG A 531 -15.99 14.55 24.76
C ARG A 531 -14.80 13.61 24.93
N GLY A 532 -14.48 12.83 23.90
CA GLY A 532 -13.32 11.95 23.89
C GLY A 532 -12.00 12.69 24.05
N LYS A 533 -11.86 13.87 23.42
CA LYS A 533 -10.71 14.76 23.60
C LYS A 533 -10.60 15.25 25.05
N ALA A 534 -11.70 15.59 25.69
CA ALA A 534 -11.70 15.98 27.11
C ALA A 534 -11.22 14.82 27.99
N LEU A 535 -11.66 13.58 27.72
CA LEU A 535 -11.19 12.37 28.40
C LEU A 535 -9.69 12.11 28.16
N PHE A 536 -9.22 12.27 26.93
CA PHE A 536 -7.81 12.12 26.58
C PHE A 536 -6.90 13.14 27.30
N MET A 537 -7.39 14.36 27.51
CA MET A 537 -6.65 15.46 28.15
C MET A 537 -6.81 15.53 29.68
N ARG A 538 -7.65 14.67 30.28
CA ARG A 538 -7.97 14.75 31.72
C ARG A 538 -6.76 14.48 32.61
N THR A 539 -6.71 15.15 33.76
CA THR A 539 -5.67 15.03 34.77
C THR A 539 -6.17 14.43 36.09
N ALA A 540 -7.47 14.21 36.23
CA ALA A 540 -8.13 13.55 37.34
C ALA A 540 -9.10 12.46 36.86
N ASP A 541 -9.31 11.43 37.68
CA ASP A 541 -10.32 10.40 37.44
C ASP A 541 -11.75 10.97 37.76
N LYS A 542 -12.79 10.16 37.49
CA LYS A 542 -14.17 10.59 37.70
C LYS A 542 -14.52 10.86 39.16
N PHE A 543 -13.69 10.45 40.12
CA PHE A 543 -13.86 10.68 41.53
C PHE A 543 -13.09 11.95 42.03
N GLY A 544 -12.40 12.64 41.12
CA GLY A 544 -11.59 13.81 41.41
C GLY A 544 -10.17 13.50 41.90
N ASN A 545 -9.72 12.23 41.89
CA ASN A 545 -8.37 11.88 42.29
C ASN A 545 -7.39 12.22 41.16
N PRO A 546 -6.21 12.79 41.46
CA PRO A 546 -5.20 13.08 40.45
C PRO A 546 -4.73 11.79 39.73
N ILE A 547 -4.70 11.81 38.40
CA ILE A 547 -4.10 10.76 37.62
C ILE A 547 -2.59 10.98 37.56
N PRO A 548 -1.74 10.00 37.94
CA PRO A 548 -0.29 10.10 37.79
C PRO A 548 0.09 10.42 36.33
N GLU A 549 1.14 11.20 36.13
CA GLU A 549 1.54 11.67 34.80
C GLU A 549 1.73 10.52 33.80
N GLY A 550 2.44 9.45 34.18
CA GLY A 550 2.67 8.29 33.34
C GLY A 550 1.41 7.50 32.95
N ASN A 551 0.26 7.76 33.62
CA ASN A 551 -1.04 7.14 33.32
C ASN A 551 -2.02 8.10 32.62
N ARG A 552 -1.55 9.29 32.17
CA ARG A 552 -2.33 10.26 31.39
C ARG A 552 -2.08 10.04 29.91
N CYS A 553 -3.11 9.85 29.10
CA CYS A 553 -2.98 9.71 27.65
C CYS A 553 -2.17 10.86 27.03
N SER A 554 -2.51 12.11 27.38
CA SER A 554 -1.88 13.32 26.84
C SER A 554 -0.44 13.57 27.31
N TYR A 555 0.04 12.88 28.34
CA TYR A 555 1.43 12.97 28.78
C TYR A 555 2.38 12.19 27.86
N CYS A 556 2.02 10.93 27.60
CA CYS A 556 2.77 10.07 26.69
C CYS A 556 2.50 10.46 25.22
N HIS A 557 1.24 10.63 24.83
CA HIS A 557 0.83 10.98 23.48
C HIS A 557 0.65 12.50 23.32
N SER A 558 1.71 13.26 23.62
CA SER A 558 1.72 14.73 23.56
C SER A 558 1.99 15.25 22.14
N GLY A 559 1.78 16.56 21.96
CA GLY A 559 2.07 17.26 20.70
C GLY A 559 1.10 16.93 19.55
N SER A 560 1.34 17.55 18.41
CA SER A 560 0.46 17.45 17.24
C SER A 560 0.45 16.05 16.62
N LYS A 561 1.53 15.30 16.75
CA LYS A 561 1.66 13.93 16.26
C LYS A 561 1.23 12.86 17.27
N GLY A 562 0.98 13.24 18.53
CA GLY A 562 0.58 12.31 19.58
C GLY A 562 1.71 11.38 20.00
N THR A 563 2.93 11.88 20.10
CA THR A 563 4.08 11.20 20.69
C THR A 563 4.91 12.16 21.53
N SER A 564 5.38 11.71 22.69
CA SER A 564 6.34 12.43 23.53
C SER A 564 7.80 12.11 23.18
N GLN A 565 8.03 11.17 22.25
CA GLN A 565 9.38 10.69 21.89
C GLN A 565 10.14 10.11 23.11
N LYS A 566 9.39 9.50 24.03
CA LYS A 566 9.90 8.85 25.24
C LYS A 566 9.33 7.45 25.36
N SER A 567 10.04 6.59 26.08
CA SER A 567 9.64 5.21 26.32
C SER A 567 8.97 5.06 27.67
N PHE A 568 7.91 4.23 27.73
CA PHE A 568 7.13 3.95 28.94
C PHE A 568 6.84 2.46 29.05
N ASP A 569 6.68 1.98 30.30
CA ASP A 569 6.10 0.66 30.57
C ASP A 569 4.57 0.81 30.65
N VAL A 570 3.90 0.30 29.65
CA VAL A 570 2.43 0.30 29.54
C VAL A 570 1.78 -1.02 29.97
N GLY A 571 2.56 -1.93 30.62
CA GLY A 571 2.06 -3.18 31.15
C GLY A 571 1.80 -4.29 30.12
N THR A 572 2.28 -4.13 28.89
CA THR A 572 2.03 -5.10 27.80
C THR A 572 3.22 -6.01 27.50
N LYS A 573 4.30 -5.92 28.28
CA LYS A 573 5.49 -6.79 28.13
C LYS A 573 5.13 -8.26 28.19
N LYS A 574 5.63 -9.03 27.22
CA LYS A 574 5.56 -10.49 27.19
C LYS A 574 6.85 -11.12 27.76
N ALA A 575 6.79 -12.40 28.08
CA ALA A 575 7.98 -13.14 28.55
C ALA A 575 9.09 -13.25 27.48
N THR A 576 8.73 -13.12 26.21
CA THR A 576 9.63 -13.14 25.06
C THR A 576 10.26 -11.78 24.74
N ASP A 577 9.79 -10.70 25.35
CA ASP A 577 10.28 -9.35 25.06
C ASP A 577 11.53 -9.02 25.88
N ASN A 578 12.53 -8.47 25.24
CA ASN A 578 13.77 -8.06 25.87
C ASN A 578 13.57 -6.86 26.81
N THR A 579 12.64 -5.96 26.46
CA THR A 579 12.33 -4.78 27.27
C THR A 579 10.83 -4.62 27.48
N GLY A 580 10.43 -3.98 28.58
CA GLY A 580 9.07 -3.51 28.81
C GLY A 580 8.91 -2.01 28.56
N LEU A 581 10.01 -1.32 28.24
CA LEU A 581 9.98 0.11 27.91
C LEU A 581 9.77 0.25 26.42
N LEU A 582 8.63 0.82 26.04
CA LEU A 582 8.21 1.00 24.64
C LEU A 582 8.20 2.48 24.29
N ASP A 583 8.81 2.81 23.13
CA ASP A 583 8.71 4.14 22.55
C ASP A 583 7.25 4.48 22.23
N THR A 584 6.84 5.71 22.55
CA THR A 584 5.48 6.17 22.34
C THR A 584 5.22 6.35 20.84
N PRO A 585 4.40 5.51 20.19
CA PRO A 585 4.09 5.65 18.78
C PRO A 585 3.24 6.91 18.53
N GLN A 586 3.36 7.46 17.32
CA GLN A 586 2.47 8.52 16.88
C GLN A 586 1.01 8.03 16.80
N LEU A 587 0.06 8.95 17.02
CA LEU A 587 -1.37 8.66 16.86
C LEU A 587 -1.96 9.09 15.50
N ILE A 588 -1.13 9.47 14.54
CA ILE A 588 -1.56 9.87 13.20
C ILE A 588 -2.23 8.68 12.51
N ASN A 589 -3.46 8.89 12.04
CA ASN A 589 -4.26 7.86 11.37
C ASN A 589 -4.33 6.53 12.13
N VAL A 590 -4.28 6.58 13.47
CA VAL A 590 -4.25 5.37 14.32
C VAL A 590 -5.42 4.42 14.05
N ALA A 591 -6.58 4.93 13.60
CA ALA A 591 -7.71 4.10 13.20
C ALA A 591 -7.40 3.11 12.05
N LEU A 592 -6.35 3.37 11.28
CA LEU A 592 -5.96 2.58 10.11
C LEU A 592 -4.88 1.55 10.41
N THR A 593 -4.26 1.58 11.59
CA THR A 593 -3.02 0.84 11.90
C THR A 593 -3.24 -0.44 12.70
N ALA A 594 -4.46 -0.97 12.72
CA ALA A 594 -4.70 -2.27 13.35
C ALA A 594 -3.87 -3.39 12.68
N PRO A 595 -3.33 -4.38 13.45
CA PRO A 595 -3.52 -4.56 14.89
C PRO A 595 -2.75 -3.54 15.74
N TYR A 596 -3.04 -3.48 17.05
CA TYR A 596 -2.46 -2.50 17.97
C TYR A 596 -1.58 -3.16 19.02
N LEU A 597 -0.87 -2.30 19.80
CA LEU A 597 0.20 -2.63 20.72
C LEU A 597 1.47 -3.05 19.98
N HIS A 598 2.60 -3.11 20.72
CA HIS A 598 3.90 -3.38 20.10
C HIS A 598 3.98 -4.73 19.38
N ASP A 599 3.21 -5.69 19.83
CA ASP A 599 3.16 -7.09 19.35
C ASP A 599 1.89 -7.41 18.53
N GLY A 600 1.11 -6.40 18.14
CA GLY A 600 -0.14 -6.58 17.41
C GLY A 600 -1.22 -7.31 18.21
N SER A 601 -1.08 -7.38 19.54
CA SER A 601 -1.98 -8.18 20.35
C SER A 601 -3.40 -7.62 20.48
N ALA A 602 -3.71 -6.35 20.24
CA ALA A 602 -5.06 -5.81 20.20
C ALA A 602 -5.59 -5.69 18.76
N ALA A 603 -6.67 -6.37 18.43
CA ALA A 603 -7.28 -6.29 17.09
C ALA A 603 -8.06 -4.97 16.89
N THR A 604 -8.55 -4.39 17.98
CA THR A 604 -9.30 -3.13 17.97
C THR A 604 -8.75 -2.14 18.99
N LEU A 605 -9.02 -0.85 18.79
CA LEU A 605 -8.70 0.18 19.79
C LEU A 605 -9.34 -0.10 21.14
N GLU A 606 -10.55 -0.66 21.16
CA GLU A 606 -11.27 -1.01 22.38
C GLU A 606 -10.51 -2.05 23.22
N GLU A 607 -9.95 -3.09 22.58
CA GLU A 607 -9.24 -4.17 23.25
C GLU A 607 -7.99 -3.68 23.99
N ILE A 608 -7.38 -2.58 23.57
CA ILE A 608 -6.24 -1.97 24.27
C ILE A 608 -6.58 -1.79 25.75
N TRP A 609 -7.79 -1.31 26.07
CA TRP A 609 -8.21 -0.99 27.44
C TRP A 609 -9.07 -2.08 28.08
N THR A 610 -9.94 -2.75 27.32
CA THR A 610 -10.83 -3.78 27.88
C THR A 610 -10.14 -5.10 28.15
N VAL A 611 -9.02 -5.39 27.47
CA VAL A 611 -8.29 -6.65 27.57
C VAL A 611 -6.87 -6.47 28.08
N PHE A 612 -6.15 -5.45 27.61
CA PHE A 612 -4.70 -5.31 27.83
C PHE A 612 -4.29 -4.24 28.83
N ASN A 613 -5.25 -3.57 29.50
CA ASN A 613 -4.96 -2.52 30.49
C ASN A 613 -5.63 -2.77 31.85
N PRO A 614 -5.55 -3.96 32.46
CA PRO A 614 -6.23 -4.24 33.73
C PRO A 614 -5.73 -3.41 34.90
N GLU A 615 -4.48 -2.93 34.86
CA GLU A 615 -3.83 -2.15 35.91
C GLU A 615 -3.78 -0.63 35.61
N ASP A 616 -4.50 -0.15 34.60
CA ASP A 616 -4.48 1.25 34.16
C ASP A 616 -3.10 1.81 33.76
N LYS A 617 -2.14 0.94 33.41
CA LYS A 617 -0.79 1.37 33.00
C LYS A 617 -0.77 2.05 31.63
N HIS A 618 -1.66 1.64 30.71
CA HIS A 618 -1.82 2.28 29.41
C HIS A 618 -2.94 3.33 29.44
N GLY A 619 -2.82 4.28 30.35
CA GLY A 619 -3.82 5.30 30.60
C GLY A 619 -4.87 4.87 31.63
N ARG A 620 -5.29 5.80 32.47
CA ARG A 620 -6.36 5.58 33.44
C ARG A 620 -7.70 5.49 32.70
N THR A 621 -8.29 4.31 32.59
CA THR A 621 -9.53 4.06 31.82
C THR A 621 -10.53 3.15 32.53
N ASN A 622 -10.13 2.43 33.58
CA ASN A 622 -11.02 1.51 34.30
C ASN A 622 -12.15 2.21 35.09
N ASP A 623 -12.08 3.52 35.22
CA ASP A 623 -13.15 4.33 35.79
C ASP A 623 -14.17 4.82 34.75
N LEU A 624 -13.91 4.63 33.44
CA LEU A 624 -14.79 5.08 32.37
C LEU A 624 -15.98 4.12 32.17
N THR A 625 -17.11 4.70 31.84
CA THR A 625 -18.25 3.92 31.30
C THR A 625 -17.95 3.48 29.85
N LYS A 626 -18.76 2.54 29.35
CA LYS A 626 -18.64 2.09 27.94
C LYS A 626 -18.82 3.24 26.95
N ASP A 627 -19.77 4.16 27.21
CA ASP A 627 -20.01 5.30 26.32
C ASP A 627 -18.85 6.30 26.35
N GLU A 628 -18.26 6.55 27.51
CA GLU A 628 -17.06 7.40 27.63
C GLU A 628 -15.86 6.76 26.93
N LEU A 629 -15.68 5.45 27.03
CA LEU A 629 -14.63 4.74 26.29
C LEU A 629 -14.87 4.84 24.77
N ASN A 630 -16.12 4.72 24.31
CA ASN A 630 -16.46 4.92 22.91
C ASN A 630 -16.15 6.35 22.44
N ASP A 631 -16.46 7.38 23.24
CA ASP A 631 -16.11 8.78 22.94
C ASP A 631 -14.58 8.94 22.82
N LEU A 632 -13.80 8.34 23.71
CA LEU A 632 -12.33 8.33 23.63
C LEU A 632 -11.83 7.68 22.34
N ILE A 633 -12.41 6.55 21.95
CA ILE A 633 -12.08 5.85 20.68
C ILE A 633 -12.44 6.74 19.48
N GLU A 634 -13.60 7.40 19.48
CA GLU A 634 -13.99 8.31 18.41
C GLU A 634 -13.00 9.48 18.26
N TYR A 635 -12.51 10.02 19.38
CA TYR A 635 -11.44 11.03 19.33
C TYR A 635 -10.15 10.48 18.71
N LEU A 636 -9.73 9.28 19.11
CA LEU A 636 -8.51 8.65 18.55
C LEU A 636 -8.67 8.36 17.05
N ARG A 637 -9.85 7.98 16.59
CA ARG A 637 -10.13 7.83 15.15
C ARG A 637 -9.92 9.14 14.38
N SER A 638 -10.20 10.27 15.01
CA SER A 638 -9.99 11.57 14.38
C SER A 638 -8.52 12.03 14.33
N ARG A 639 -7.59 11.29 14.96
CA ARG A 639 -6.17 11.67 15.00
C ARG A 639 -5.47 11.25 13.73
#